data_8de2241d15648f160d7409452be70d6a
#
_entry.id   8de2241d15648f160d7409452be70d6a
#
_cell.length_a   1.000
_cell.length_b   1.000
_cell.length_c   1.000
_cell.angle_alpha   90.00
_cell.angle_beta   90.00
_cell.angle_gamma   90.00
#
_symmetry.space_group_name_H-M   'P 1'
#
loop_
_entity.id
_entity.type
_entity.pdbx_description
1 polymer ?
#
loop_
_entity_poly.entity_id
_entity_poly.type
_entity_poly.pdbx_seq_one_letter_code
_entity_poly.pdbx_strand_id
1 'polypeptide(L)'
;ISESGLSLIGETKDIDRYFYLTNEVNGATIAKTQVFRLYFLYDETAPNCNQIAFGNQGGVVSNLEQAITFGIYKNHTIEATVTLSDDRSGVNGMSYFVANTATDKNYKELLTGVDYAETLAKEHFTDAGKPDENNTWTIKNIGKLKDGETIESNNYIVFVKAKDNIGNVRIYGSNGIVLENLHDISVTYTESADGTVNRNTWTDGITYYSGNADLNLKAEENAADTKFYSGLEQMGYQVSYAYGDGSKETKDQEVVKNEYPDKVSLGKLQEYCTITKDLQLTNDPKRSQVITVTAAAADTKDNAGNTMDTDAVHTLVLDSVSPVVTSAWTQVNNGGKFLHEKYANSNVTYEVTVQERFLKNLIVTINNKDYTLEQLEAQKDTLGIGTIKKDAVADITKTTDSTLYKFTLIFDKDGDYKVKTTATDAAANTKSDDEFEFTIDTVAPELEVTYTAYNKNQTTSLLDPSKGRAYANEAVDYVTATAVMTERNFSAENVVAVVKAVNSQNADVSVADYAAAIKNKWNDLGEVSGSDNRHRYTITLPVINIDANYDFTYDYTDLAGNPLKATVKQAVTLDRVRPEGTVTVEDLVNGSISHVWNKLLNTITFGYFGKNSVRASMTGEDETAGVATTQYLVSQKALSRADLEKRTDWTGYSAKISLAANQHLVVYEKVADKAGNIEFFS
;
A
#
# COMPACT_ATOMS: atom_id res chain seq x y z
N ILE A 1 24.61 -86.89 -85.85
CA ILE A 1 24.22 -86.33 -84.54
C ILE A 1 23.12 -87.28 -84.08
N SER A 2 23.35 -88.05 -82.98
CA SER A 2 22.30 -88.86 -82.40
C SER A 2 21.26 -87.89 -81.75
N GLU A 3 19.97 -88.13 -81.92
CA GLU A 3 18.86 -87.30 -81.49
C GLU A 3 18.60 -87.34 -79.96
N SER A 4 19.56 -87.82 -79.20
CA SER A 4 19.46 -87.63 -77.73
C SER A 4 19.90 -86.22 -77.37
N GLY A 5 18.99 -85.25 -77.55
CA GLY A 5 19.24 -83.88 -77.17
C GLY A 5 19.49 -83.79 -75.72
N LEU A 6 20.38 -82.90 -75.29
CA LEU A 6 20.55 -82.51 -73.90
C LEU A 6 19.29 -81.75 -73.42
N SER A 7 18.46 -82.38 -72.62
CA SER A 7 17.30 -81.74 -72.07
C SER A 7 17.68 -81.07 -70.70
N LEU A 8 17.48 -79.82 -70.63
CA LEU A 8 17.66 -79.05 -69.40
C LEU A 8 16.33 -78.72 -68.70
N ILE A 9 15.24 -79.30 -69.24
CA ILE A 9 13.90 -79.09 -68.69
C ILE A 9 13.75 -79.86 -67.38
N GLY A 10 13.39 -79.19 -66.29
CA GLY A 10 13.17 -79.79 -64.98
C GLY A 10 14.42 -79.92 -64.09
N GLU A 11 15.55 -79.42 -64.51
CA GLU A 11 16.75 -79.37 -63.65
C GLU A 11 16.64 -78.30 -62.60
N THR A 12 16.84 -78.67 -61.31
CA THR A 12 16.77 -77.80 -60.12
C THR A 12 18.14 -77.60 -59.50
N LYS A 13 19.19 -77.76 -60.21
CA LYS A 13 20.59 -77.65 -59.78
C LYS A 13 21.44 -77.01 -60.85
N ASP A 14 22.54 -76.38 -60.40
CA ASP A 14 23.56 -75.87 -61.30
C ASP A 14 24.09 -77.03 -62.20
N ILE A 15 24.21 -76.79 -63.51
CA ILE A 15 24.72 -77.73 -64.44
C ILE A 15 26.06 -77.22 -64.94
N ASP A 16 27.07 -78.06 -64.80
CA ASP A 16 28.38 -77.87 -65.41
C ASP A 16 28.72 -79.10 -66.24
N ARG A 17 28.62 -78.92 -67.51
CA ARG A 17 28.82 -80.04 -68.49
C ARG A 17 29.89 -79.67 -69.52
N TYR A 18 30.66 -80.65 -69.83
CA TYR A 18 31.66 -80.55 -70.85
C TYR A 18 31.29 -81.49 -72.01
N PHE A 19 31.33 -81.01 -73.21
CA PHE A 19 31.03 -81.82 -74.43
C PHE A 19 31.98 -81.45 -75.56
N TYR A 20 32.11 -82.34 -76.53
CA TYR A 20 32.84 -82.16 -77.77
C TYR A 20 32.09 -82.85 -78.90
N LEU A 21 32.26 -82.41 -80.13
CA LEU A 21 31.75 -83.08 -81.34
C LEU A 21 32.82 -83.98 -81.87
N THR A 22 32.42 -85.15 -82.31
CA THR A 22 33.30 -86.09 -82.94
C THR A 22 32.85 -86.29 -84.38
N ASN A 23 33.82 -86.45 -85.30
CA ASN A 23 33.55 -86.91 -86.62
C ASN A 23 34.04 -88.40 -86.67
N GLU A 24 33.11 -89.29 -86.92
CA GLU A 24 33.38 -90.69 -86.91
C GLU A 24 33.17 -91.22 -88.23
N VAL A 25 34.15 -92.01 -88.72
CA VAL A 25 34.06 -92.87 -90.04
C VAL A 25 34.29 -94.34 -89.67
N ASN A 26 33.34 -95.19 -89.98
CA ASN A 26 33.37 -96.62 -89.67
C ASN A 26 33.65 -97.00 -88.25
N GLY A 27 33.08 -96.23 -87.32
CA GLY A 27 33.23 -96.36 -85.81
C GLY A 27 34.56 -95.87 -85.25
N ALA A 28 35.37 -95.27 -86.01
CA ALA A 28 36.60 -94.59 -85.47
C ALA A 28 36.50 -93.08 -85.48
N THR A 29 36.78 -92.50 -84.41
CA THR A 29 36.83 -91.03 -84.27
C THR A 29 38.02 -90.47 -85.03
N ILE A 30 37.75 -89.71 -86.11
CA ILE A 30 38.81 -89.15 -86.99
C ILE A 30 39.09 -87.64 -86.66
N ALA A 31 38.19 -87.01 -85.98
CA ALA A 31 38.39 -85.70 -85.54
C ALA A 31 37.55 -85.40 -84.29
N LYS A 32 38.09 -84.61 -83.40
CA LYS A 32 37.35 -84.04 -82.24
C LYS A 32 37.46 -82.56 -82.30
N THR A 33 36.36 -81.86 -81.92
CA THR A 33 36.43 -80.45 -81.70
C THR A 33 37.12 -80.12 -80.36
N GLN A 34 37.32 -78.86 -80.06
CA GLN A 34 37.68 -78.41 -78.72
C GLN A 34 36.57 -78.81 -77.76
N VAL A 35 36.91 -78.96 -76.51
CA VAL A 35 35.95 -79.18 -75.43
C VAL A 35 35.18 -77.91 -75.18
N PHE A 36 33.91 -78.01 -75.24
CA PHE A 36 33.02 -76.91 -74.89
C PHE A 36 32.48 -77.14 -73.47
N ARG A 37 32.45 -76.10 -72.65
CA ARG A 37 31.82 -76.09 -71.33
C ARG A 37 30.47 -75.45 -71.48
N LEU A 38 29.42 -76.08 -71.00
CA LEU A 38 28.11 -75.51 -70.77
C LEU A 38 27.94 -75.36 -69.26
N TYR A 39 27.88 -74.13 -68.86
CA TYR A 39 27.58 -73.80 -67.47
C TYR A 39 26.20 -73.17 -67.43
N PHE A 40 25.34 -73.71 -66.64
CA PHE A 40 23.98 -73.21 -66.43
C PHE A 40 23.78 -72.99 -64.92
N LEU A 41 23.53 -71.76 -64.54
CA LEU A 41 23.24 -71.40 -63.18
C LEU A 41 21.74 -71.53 -62.96
N TYR A 42 21.36 -72.32 -62.01
CA TYR A 42 19.97 -72.41 -61.53
C TYR A 42 19.78 -71.51 -60.30
N ASP A 43 18.87 -70.61 -60.39
CA ASP A 43 18.59 -69.68 -59.30
C ASP A 43 17.09 -69.41 -59.25
N GLU A 44 16.47 -69.73 -58.12
CA GLU A 44 15.06 -69.47 -57.84
C GLU A 44 14.92 -68.35 -56.75
N THR A 45 16.02 -67.83 -56.34
CA THR A 45 16.05 -66.82 -55.21
C THR A 45 16.16 -65.40 -55.75
N ALA A 46 15.29 -64.56 -55.30
CA ALA A 46 15.38 -63.14 -55.58
C ALA A 46 16.46 -62.49 -54.74
N PRO A 47 17.05 -61.37 -55.17
CA PRO A 47 18.04 -60.66 -54.42
C PRO A 47 17.58 -60.28 -53.02
N ASN A 48 18.48 -60.36 -52.05
CA ASN A 48 18.25 -59.86 -50.66
C ASN A 48 18.48 -58.38 -50.59
N CYS A 49 17.61 -57.69 -49.89
CA CYS A 49 17.83 -56.33 -49.50
C CYS A 49 18.54 -56.31 -48.11
N ASN A 50 19.81 -55.97 -48.13
CA ASN A 50 20.62 -55.94 -46.92
C ASN A 50 20.33 -54.74 -46.04
N GLN A 51 19.96 -53.61 -46.70
CA GLN A 51 19.72 -52.36 -45.98
C GLN A 51 18.83 -51.40 -46.80
N ILE A 52 17.90 -50.71 -46.10
CA ILE A 52 17.29 -49.48 -46.53
C ILE A 52 17.58 -48.45 -45.38
N ALA A 53 18.55 -47.55 -45.60
CA ALA A 53 19.03 -46.64 -44.59
C ALA A 53 18.69 -45.19 -44.93
N PHE A 54 18.37 -44.40 -43.89
CA PHE A 54 18.16 -42.97 -43.93
C PHE A 54 19.25 -42.33 -43.08
N GLY A 55 20.36 -41.98 -43.71
CA GLY A 55 21.58 -41.60 -42.97
C GLY A 55 22.09 -42.79 -42.14
N ASN A 56 22.23 -42.56 -40.82
CA ASN A 56 22.69 -43.56 -39.84
C ASN A 56 21.54 -44.42 -39.27
N GLN A 57 20.31 -44.19 -39.70
CA GLN A 57 19.12 -44.89 -39.24
C GLN A 57 18.55 -45.74 -40.36
N GLY A 58 18.01 -46.89 -40.07
CA GLY A 58 17.34 -47.68 -41.07
C GLY A 58 17.09 -49.10 -40.63
N GLY A 59 16.27 -49.79 -41.39
CA GLY A 59 15.94 -51.18 -41.18
C GLY A 59 15.12 -51.67 -42.35
N VAL A 60 15.32 -52.94 -42.68
CA VAL A 60 14.54 -53.63 -43.71
C VAL A 60 13.44 -54.43 -43.04
N VAL A 61 12.22 -54.21 -43.45
CA VAL A 61 11.13 -55.12 -43.13
C VAL A 61 11.14 -56.24 -44.14
N SER A 62 11.78 -57.38 -43.81
CA SER A 62 11.90 -58.55 -44.65
C SER A 62 10.59 -59.31 -44.72
N ASN A 63 9.71 -59.18 -43.76
CA ASN A 63 8.36 -59.72 -43.80
C ASN A 63 7.38 -58.54 -43.75
N LEU A 64 6.69 -58.30 -44.87
CA LEU A 64 5.73 -57.21 -45.00
C LEU A 64 4.50 -57.33 -44.08
N GLU A 65 4.31 -58.49 -43.46
CA GLU A 65 3.29 -58.69 -42.41
C GLU A 65 3.68 -58.11 -41.02
N GLN A 66 4.97 -57.83 -40.88
CA GLN A 66 5.39 -57.14 -39.62
C GLN A 66 4.97 -55.71 -39.68
N ALA A 67 4.40 -55.20 -38.54
CA ALA A 67 3.97 -53.85 -38.43
C ALA A 67 5.12 -52.88 -38.70
N ILE A 68 4.97 -52.01 -39.70
CA ILE A 68 5.90 -50.93 -39.96
C ILE A 68 5.78 -49.96 -38.79
N THR A 69 6.87 -49.71 -38.08
CA THR A 69 6.95 -48.75 -36.97
C THR A 69 7.52 -47.46 -37.51
N PHE A 70 6.76 -46.37 -37.42
CA PHE A 70 7.23 -45.05 -37.81
C PHE A 70 8.13 -44.49 -36.72
N GLY A 71 9.38 -44.91 -36.68
CA GLY A 71 10.36 -44.53 -35.66
C GLY A 71 11.47 -43.59 -36.16
N ILE A 72 11.39 -43.12 -37.41
CA ILE A 72 12.34 -42.18 -38.01
C ILE A 72 11.61 -40.86 -38.27
N TYR A 73 12.05 -39.77 -37.64
CA TYR A 73 11.44 -38.44 -37.71
C TYR A 73 12.42 -37.46 -38.33
N LYS A 74 11.99 -36.64 -39.31
CA LYS A 74 12.81 -35.61 -39.97
C LYS A 74 11.96 -34.43 -40.39
N ASN A 75 12.52 -33.21 -40.28
CA ASN A 75 11.89 -31.96 -40.73
C ASN A 75 12.42 -31.46 -42.09
N HIS A 76 13.12 -32.31 -42.83
CA HIS A 76 13.68 -31.98 -44.13
C HIS A 76 13.58 -33.17 -45.06
N THR A 77 13.72 -32.95 -46.39
CA THR A 77 13.82 -34.02 -47.39
C THR A 77 15.01 -34.90 -47.08
N ILE A 78 14.82 -36.20 -47.24
CA ILE A 78 15.85 -37.19 -46.94
C ILE A 78 16.20 -38.03 -48.15
N GLU A 79 17.31 -38.74 -48.03
CA GLU A 79 17.74 -39.71 -49.00
C GLU A 79 17.73 -41.11 -48.36
N ALA A 80 17.36 -42.13 -49.15
CA ALA A 80 17.49 -43.54 -48.77
C ALA A 80 18.62 -44.18 -49.50
N THR A 81 19.50 -44.87 -48.80
CA THR A 81 20.50 -45.74 -49.38
C THR A 81 20.02 -47.20 -49.31
N VAL A 82 20.04 -47.89 -50.41
CA VAL A 82 19.56 -49.28 -50.53
C VAL A 82 20.69 -50.15 -51.00
N THR A 83 21.02 -51.20 -50.24
CA THR A 83 22.06 -52.17 -50.62
C THR A 83 21.43 -53.54 -50.86
N LEU A 84 21.66 -54.06 -52.03
CA LEU A 84 21.17 -55.35 -52.43
C LEU A 84 22.31 -56.33 -52.60
N SER A 85 22.04 -57.59 -52.35
CA SER A 85 22.96 -58.71 -52.65
C SER A 85 22.22 -59.89 -53.23
N ASP A 86 22.89 -60.62 -54.11
CA ASP A 86 22.44 -61.89 -54.63
C ASP A 86 23.65 -62.82 -54.73
N ASP A 87 23.50 -64.02 -54.26
CA ASP A 87 24.59 -64.96 -54.10
C ASP A 87 24.75 -65.92 -55.26
N ARG A 88 23.83 -65.82 -56.26
CA ARG A 88 23.86 -66.72 -57.40
C ARG A 88 23.91 -66.02 -58.76
N SER A 89 22.76 -65.52 -59.20
CA SER A 89 22.69 -64.88 -60.51
C SER A 89 23.15 -63.44 -60.56
N GLY A 90 23.31 -62.84 -59.41
CA GLY A 90 23.70 -61.43 -59.24
C GLY A 90 22.56 -60.47 -59.45
N VAL A 91 22.69 -59.30 -58.84
CA VAL A 91 21.67 -58.26 -58.94
C VAL A 91 21.68 -57.62 -60.32
N ASN A 92 20.54 -57.59 -60.97
CA ASN A 92 20.36 -56.96 -62.29
C ASN A 92 19.91 -55.52 -62.18
N GLY A 93 19.03 -55.19 -61.15
CA GLY A 93 18.55 -53.85 -61.02
C GLY A 93 17.58 -53.67 -59.84
N MET A 94 17.30 -52.43 -59.57
CA MET A 94 16.37 -52.03 -58.54
C MET A 94 15.39 -50.99 -59.10
N SER A 95 14.17 -51.12 -58.73
CA SER A 95 13.19 -50.05 -58.84
C SER A 95 12.58 -49.75 -57.46
N TYR A 96 12.11 -48.55 -57.27
CA TYR A 96 11.59 -48.08 -55.98
C TYR A 96 10.27 -47.36 -56.11
N PHE A 97 9.50 -47.34 -55.01
CA PHE A 97 8.28 -46.61 -54.86
C PHE A 97 8.29 -45.93 -53.44
N VAL A 98 8.18 -44.63 -53.41
CA VAL A 98 8.03 -43.90 -52.18
C VAL A 98 6.54 -43.68 -51.96
N ALA A 99 5.95 -44.41 -51.04
CA ALA A 99 4.54 -44.33 -50.74
C ALA A 99 4.32 -43.20 -49.68
N ASN A 100 3.45 -42.25 -50.02
CA ASN A 100 2.86 -41.30 -49.08
C ASN A 100 1.59 -41.95 -48.52
N THR A 101 1.55 -42.20 -47.19
CA THR A 101 0.46 -42.96 -46.58
C THR A 101 -0.90 -42.26 -46.60
N ALA A 102 -0.93 -40.94 -46.83
CA ALA A 102 -2.17 -40.18 -46.94
C ALA A 102 -2.81 -40.26 -48.31
N THR A 103 -1.98 -40.27 -49.37
CA THR A 103 -2.43 -40.22 -50.77
C THR A 103 -2.43 -41.58 -51.46
N ASP A 104 -1.43 -42.41 -51.14
CA ASP A 104 -1.23 -43.67 -51.78
C ASP A 104 -1.97 -44.82 -51.05
N LYS A 105 -3.25 -44.92 -51.29
CA LYS A 105 -4.08 -45.95 -50.63
C LYS A 105 -3.63 -47.39 -50.82
N ASN A 106 -2.91 -47.64 -51.86
CA ASN A 106 -2.45 -49.01 -52.26
C ASN A 106 -1.25 -49.50 -51.43
N TYR A 107 -0.59 -48.63 -50.63
CA TYR A 107 0.54 -49.05 -49.80
C TYR A 107 0.15 -50.16 -48.80
N LYS A 108 -1.10 -50.14 -48.32
CA LYS A 108 -1.60 -51.19 -47.40
C LYS A 108 -1.62 -52.56 -48.02
N GLU A 109 -1.84 -52.64 -49.29
CA GLU A 109 -1.87 -53.89 -50.04
C GLU A 109 -0.44 -54.43 -50.20
N LEU A 110 0.57 -53.57 -50.37
CA LEU A 110 2.00 -53.94 -50.33
C LEU A 110 2.40 -54.52 -48.96
N LEU A 111 1.72 -54.18 -47.92
CA LEU A 111 1.98 -54.62 -46.54
C LEU A 111 1.37 -56.01 -46.27
N THR A 112 0.34 -56.42 -46.99
CA THR A 112 -0.43 -57.67 -46.72
C THR A 112 0.09 -58.88 -47.37
N GLY A 113 1.16 -58.78 -48.18
CA GLY A 113 1.82 -59.98 -48.83
C GLY A 113 0.99 -60.75 -49.87
N VAL A 114 -0.15 -60.19 -50.26
CA VAL A 114 -0.96 -60.78 -51.32
C VAL A 114 -0.30 -60.46 -52.65
N ASP A 115 -0.31 -61.42 -53.64
CA ASP A 115 0.29 -61.44 -54.97
C ASP A 115 0.38 -60.05 -55.66
N TYR A 116 1.23 -59.24 -55.15
CA TYR A 116 1.37 -57.83 -55.49
C TYR A 116 2.24 -57.62 -56.75
N ALA A 117 2.96 -58.64 -57.11
CA ALA A 117 3.91 -58.52 -58.17
C ALA A 117 3.29 -58.14 -59.53
N GLU A 118 2.03 -58.47 -59.79
CA GLU A 118 1.44 -58.22 -61.11
C GLU A 118 0.68 -56.89 -61.20
N THR A 119 0.04 -56.42 -60.11
CA THR A 119 -0.84 -55.27 -60.20
C THR A 119 -0.12 -53.94 -59.90
N LEU A 120 0.84 -53.90 -58.97
CA LEU A 120 1.62 -52.74 -58.66
C LEU A 120 2.92 -52.58 -59.42
N ALA A 121 3.39 -53.67 -60.03
CA ALA A 121 4.64 -53.69 -60.78
C ALA A 121 4.63 -52.82 -62.05
N LYS A 122 3.44 -52.44 -62.55
CA LYS A 122 3.35 -51.74 -63.83
C LYS A 122 3.23 -50.23 -63.76
N GLU A 123 2.81 -49.67 -62.65
CA GLU A 123 2.43 -48.26 -62.67
C GLU A 123 3.15 -47.34 -61.63
N HIS A 124 3.80 -47.86 -60.58
CA HIS A 124 4.30 -47.00 -59.49
C HIS A 124 5.80 -47.09 -59.20
N PHE A 125 6.50 -48.21 -59.64
CA PHE A 125 7.92 -48.30 -59.34
C PHE A 125 8.77 -47.60 -60.41
N THR A 126 9.62 -46.69 -59.90
CA THR A 126 10.60 -45.99 -60.76
C THR A 126 11.92 -46.72 -60.78
N ASP A 127 12.52 -46.86 -61.98
CA ASP A 127 13.86 -47.42 -62.10
C ASP A 127 14.89 -46.59 -61.38
N ALA A 128 15.67 -47.20 -60.51
CA ALA A 128 16.68 -46.51 -59.72
C ALA A 128 18.00 -46.27 -60.49
N GLY A 129 18.09 -46.77 -61.72
CA GLY A 129 19.30 -46.60 -62.50
C GLY A 129 20.41 -47.55 -62.03
N LYS A 130 21.66 -47.18 -62.29
CA LYS A 130 22.84 -47.96 -61.91
C LYS A 130 23.24 -47.84 -60.48
N PRO A 131 23.61 -48.92 -59.77
CA PRO A 131 24.19 -48.86 -58.44
C PRO A 131 25.64 -48.34 -58.45
N ASP A 132 26.18 -48.16 -57.26
CA ASP A 132 27.60 -48.03 -57.04
C ASP A 132 28.33 -49.38 -57.10
N GLU A 133 29.63 -49.38 -56.84
CA GLU A 133 30.48 -50.55 -56.83
C GLU A 133 30.06 -51.64 -55.83
N ASN A 134 29.24 -51.27 -54.84
CA ASN A 134 28.79 -52.14 -53.74
C ASN A 134 27.33 -52.58 -53.90
N ASN A 135 26.74 -52.45 -55.09
CA ASN A 135 25.32 -52.70 -55.35
C ASN A 135 24.43 -51.79 -54.42
N THR A 136 24.81 -50.53 -54.20
CA THR A 136 24.06 -49.57 -53.39
C THR A 136 23.48 -48.49 -54.30
N TRP A 137 22.22 -48.21 -54.13
CA TRP A 137 21.47 -47.13 -54.78
C TRP A 137 21.13 -46.03 -53.80
N THR A 138 21.02 -44.79 -54.27
CA THR A 138 20.56 -43.68 -53.51
C THR A 138 19.26 -43.14 -54.10
N ILE A 139 18.18 -43.21 -53.31
CA ILE A 139 16.87 -42.61 -53.61
C ILE A 139 16.85 -41.22 -53.00
N LYS A 140 16.78 -40.17 -53.82
CA LYS A 140 16.89 -38.81 -53.44
C LYS A 140 15.53 -38.16 -53.32
N ASN A 141 15.50 -37.02 -52.53
CA ASN A 141 14.36 -36.11 -52.43
C ASN A 141 13.06 -36.79 -51.94
N ILE A 142 13.15 -37.70 -50.98
CA ILE A 142 11.96 -38.24 -50.29
C ILE A 142 11.27 -37.13 -49.56
N GLY A 143 9.97 -36.92 -49.77
CA GLY A 143 9.15 -35.87 -49.17
C GLY A 143 9.24 -34.51 -49.85
N LYS A 144 9.89 -34.41 -51.02
CA LYS A 144 9.95 -33.14 -51.78
C LYS A 144 8.64 -32.91 -52.54
N LEU A 145 8.05 -31.71 -52.38
CA LEU A 145 6.93 -31.27 -53.21
C LEU A 145 7.36 -31.10 -54.68
N LYS A 146 6.44 -31.38 -55.62
CA LYS A 146 6.71 -31.32 -57.08
C LYS A 146 7.13 -29.93 -57.55
N ASP A 147 6.75 -28.87 -56.81
CA ASP A 147 6.99 -27.47 -57.18
C ASP A 147 8.15 -26.78 -56.43
N GLY A 148 8.96 -27.53 -55.70
CA GLY A 148 10.34 -27.07 -55.47
C GLY A 148 10.87 -26.87 -54.08
N GLU A 149 10.28 -26.28 -53.06
CA GLU A 149 11.10 -25.84 -51.93
C GLU A 149 10.66 -26.28 -50.50
N THR A 150 9.45 -26.72 -50.31
CA THR A 150 8.96 -27.18 -49.00
C THR A 150 8.77 -28.69 -48.97
N ILE A 151 8.96 -29.29 -47.79
CA ILE A 151 8.63 -30.68 -47.58
C ILE A 151 7.12 -30.86 -47.44
N GLU A 152 6.61 -31.97 -47.90
CA GLU A 152 5.25 -32.40 -47.60
C GLU A 152 5.27 -33.19 -46.28
N SER A 153 4.69 -32.60 -45.22
CA SER A 153 4.56 -33.29 -43.94
C SER A 153 3.63 -34.50 -44.08
N ASN A 154 4.19 -35.69 -43.93
CA ASN A 154 3.45 -36.93 -44.05
C ASN A 154 4.28 -38.13 -43.57
N ASN A 155 3.64 -39.28 -43.54
CA ASN A 155 4.29 -40.56 -43.28
C ASN A 155 4.64 -41.25 -44.60
N TYR A 156 5.89 -41.63 -44.76
CA TYR A 156 6.42 -42.23 -45.95
C TYR A 156 6.96 -43.65 -45.70
N ILE A 157 6.84 -44.52 -46.71
CA ILE A 157 7.44 -45.84 -46.74
C ILE A 157 8.17 -45.95 -48.04
N VAL A 158 9.43 -46.41 -48.02
CA VAL A 158 10.20 -46.68 -49.21
C VAL A 158 10.07 -48.18 -49.53
N PHE A 159 9.42 -48.48 -50.60
CA PHE A 159 9.37 -49.84 -51.15
C PHE A 159 10.46 -50.02 -52.23
N VAL A 160 11.14 -51.16 -52.17
CA VAL A 160 12.22 -51.51 -53.05
C VAL A 160 11.86 -52.85 -53.76
N LYS A 161 11.87 -52.81 -55.04
CA LYS A 161 11.72 -54.00 -55.89
C LYS A 161 13.08 -54.42 -56.47
N ALA A 162 13.64 -55.45 -55.89
CA ALA A 162 14.93 -56.02 -56.30
C ALA A 162 14.72 -57.08 -57.40
N LYS A 163 15.60 -57.07 -58.43
CA LYS A 163 15.55 -58.03 -59.54
C LYS A 163 16.95 -58.56 -59.79
N ASP A 164 17.06 -59.87 -60.00
CA ASP A 164 18.27 -60.53 -60.42
C ASP A 164 18.43 -60.65 -61.97
N ASN A 165 19.54 -61.21 -62.41
CA ASN A 165 19.84 -61.34 -63.85
C ASN A 165 18.99 -62.37 -64.60
N ILE A 166 18.29 -63.24 -63.89
CA ILE A 166 17.40 -64.27 -64.54
C ILE A 166 15.92 -63.93 -64.36
N GLY A 167 15.58 -62.84 -63.57
CA GLY A 167 14.23 -62.36 -63.54
C GLY A 167 13.49 -62.59 -62.23
N ASN A 168 14.10 -63.19 -61.19
CA ASN A 168 13.48 -63.32 -59.89
C ASN A 168 13.35 -61.92 -59.22
N VAL A 169 12.21 -61.67 -58.61
CA VAL A 169 11.85 -60.37 -58.05
C VAL A 169 11.36 -60.56 -56.65
N ARG A 170 11.77 -59.63 -55.78
CA ARG A 170 11.22 -59.47 -54.40
C ARG A 170 11.05 -58.00 -54.01
N ILE A 171 10.00 -57.76 -53.29
CA ILE A 171 9.71 -56.41 -52.76
C ILE A 171 10.03 -56.36 -51.26
N TYR A 172 10.69 -55.29 -50.87
CA TYR A 172 11.05 -54.97 -49.49
C TYR A 172 10.46 -53.61 -49.12
N GLY A 173 10.15 -53.40 -47.88
CA GLY A 173 9.73 -52.09 -47.32
C GLY A 173 10.72 -51.55 -46.28
N SER A 174 10.86 -50.26 -46.21
CA SER A 174 11.55 -49.65 -45.11
C SER A 174 10.68 -49.65 -43.89
N ASN A 175 11.26 -49.39 -42.69
CA ASN A 175 10.52 -48.86 -41.60
C ASN A 175 9.93 -47.48 -42.00
N GLY A 176 8.74 -47.16 -41.53
CA GLY A 176 8.09 -45.91 -41.89
C GLY A 176 8.88 -44.67 -41.38
N ILE A 177 8.76 -43.61 -42.13
CA ILE A 177 9.38 -42.32 -41.84
C ILE A 177 8.27 -41.29 -41.64
N VAL A 178 8.39 -40.49 -40.64
CA VAL A 178 7.57 -39.28 -40.42
C VAL A 178 8.39 -38.09 -40.89
N LEU A 179 7.92 -37.42 -41.94
CA LEU A 179 8.43 -36.11 -42.33
C LEU A 179 7.44 -35.07 -41.83
N GLU A 180 7.93 -34.12 -41.03
CA GLU A 180 7.15 -33.07 -40.44
C GLU A 180 7.96 -31.77 -40.42
N ASN A 181 7.37 -30.71 -40.94
CA ASN A 181 7.95 -29.38 -40.96
C ASN A 181 6.90 -28.36 -40.49
N LEU A 182 6.28 -28.64 -39.36
CA LEU A 182 5.28 -27.80 -38.74
C LEU A 182 5.89 -27.08 -37.53
N HIS A 183 5.62 -25.80 -37.41
CA HIS A 183 6.04 -24.96 -36.25
C HIS A 183 4.81 -24.70 -35.39
N ASP A 184 4.28 -25.75 -34.79
CA ASP A 184 3.03 -25.71 -34.01
C ASP A 184 3.22 -26.05 -32.52
N ILE A 185 4.47 -26.03 -32.08
CA ILE A 185 4.79 -26.21 -30.65
C ILE A 185 4.47 -24.95 -29.90
N SER A 186 3.71 -25.09 -28.84
CA SER A 186 3.38 -23.99 -27.91
C SER A 186 3.63 -24.39 -26.47
N VAL A 187 3.91 -23.41 -25.60
CA VAL A 187 4.00 -23.60 -24.15
C VAL A 187 2.98 -22.69 -23.46
N THR A 188 2.20 -23.31 -22.62
CA THR A 188 1.22 -22.61 -21.76
C THR A 188 1.63 -22.71 -20.30
N TYR A 189 1.20 -21.72 -19.50
CA TYR A 189 1.50 -21.62 -18.09
C TYR A 189 0.22 -21.59 -17.29
N THR A 190 0.16 -22.36 -16.21
CA THR A 190 -0.97 -22.36 -15.27
C THR A 190 -0.45 -22.14 -13.88
N GLU A 191 -0.91 -21.06 -13.27
CA GLU A 191 -0.54 -20.67 -11.91
C GLU A 191 -1.50 -21.25 -10.87
N SER A 192 -0.96 -21.68 -9.72
CA SER A 192 -1.72 -22.05 -8.53
C SER A 192 -0.97 -21.66 -7.25
N ALA A 193 -1.67 -21.60 -6.15
CA ALA A 193 -1.10 -21.36 -4.83
C ALA A 193 -2.00 -21.99 -3.76
N ASP A 194 -1.45 -22.15 -2.55
CA ASP A 194 -2.24 -22.54 -1.38
C ASP A 194 -3.34 -21.49 -1.11
N GLY A 195 -4.52 -21.93 -0.70
CA GLY A 195 -5.67 -21.08 -0.42
C GLY A 195 -5.46 -20.05 0.71
N THR A 196 -4.37 -20.12 1.45
CA THR A 196 -3.95 -19.15 2.45
C THR A 196 -3.12 -18.00 1.88
N VAL A 197 -2.64 -18.14 0.65
CA VAL A 197 -1.82 -17.13 -0.05
C VAL A 197 -2.73 -16.17 -0.80
N ASN A 198 -2.58 -14.87 -0.57
CA ASN A 198 -3.27 -13.87 -1.37
C ASN A 198 -2.76 -13.90 -2.81
N ARG A 199 -3.68 -13.86 -3.76
CA ARG A 199 -3.41 -13.84 -5.19
C ARG A 199 -4.13 -12.66 -5.83
N ASN A 200 -3.39 -11.75 -6.44
CA ASN A 200 -3.94 -10.59 -7.14
C ASN A 200 -3.33 -10.45 -8.53
N THR A 201 -4.14 -10.45 -9.57
CA THR A 201 -3.68 -10.10 -10.91
C THR A 201 -3.87 -8.61 -11.13
N TRP A 202 -2.81 -7.91 -11.53
CA TRP A 202 -2.83 -6.48 -11.74
C TRP A 202 -3.17 -6.13 -13.20
N THR A 203 -3.31 -4.81 -13.49
CA THR A 203 -3.68 -4.29 -14.82
C THR A 203 -2.63 -4.55 -15.90
N ASP A 204 -1.40 -4.86 -15.53
CA ASP A 204 -0.31 -5.29 -16.41
C ASP A 204 -0.37 -6.78 -16.78
N GLY A 205 -1.33 -7.52 -16.20
CA GLY A 205 -1.48 -8.96 -16.38
C GLY A 205 -0.57 -9.80 -15.49
N ILE A 206 0.28 -9.18 -14.66
CA ILE A 206 1.15 -9.90 -13.73
C ILE A 206 0.37 -10.28 -12.46
N THR A 207 0.57 -11.50 -11.99
CA THR A 207 -0.02 -11.99 -10.74
C THR A 207 0.98 -11.85 -9.60
N TYR A 208 0.50 -11.31 -8.48
CA TYR A 208 1.25 -11.09 -7.25
C TYR A 208 0.74 -12.05 -6.17
N TYR A 209 1.67 -12.71 -5.49
CA TYR A 209 1.39 -13.68 -4.44
C TYR A 209 2.03 -13.25 -3.13
N SER A 210 1.29 -13.30 -2.03
CA SER A 210 1.82 -13.03 -0.68
C SER A 210 2.61 -14.20 -0.06
N GLY A 211 2.92 -15.22 -0.85
CA GLY A 211 3.64 -16.42 -0.40
C GLY A 211 4.13 -17.23 -1.58
N ASN A 212 4.31 -18.54 -1.37
CA ASN A 212 4.73 -19.47 -2.42
C ASN A 212 3.66 -19.60 -3.50
N ALA A 213 4.11 -19.91 -4.72
CA ALA A 213 3.23 -20.24 -5.82
C ALA A 213 3.75 -21.47 -6.56
N ASP A 214 2.84 -22.21 -7.18
CA ASP A 214 3.16 -23.30 -8.08
C ASP A 214 2.85 -22.87 -9.51
N LEU A 215 3.73 -23.25 -10.43
CA LEU A 215 3.58 -22.95 -11.84
C LEU A 215 3.71 -24.26 -12.65
N ASN A 216 2.64 -24.65 -13.33
CA ASN A 216 2.68 -25.75 -14.27
C ASN A 216 3.02 -25.23 -15.66
N LEU A 217 4.08 -25.76 -16.26
CA LEU A 217 4.46 -25.55 -17.66
C LEU A 217 3.92 -26.73 -18.47
N LYS A 218 3.23 -26.44 -19.56
CA LYS A 218 2.73 -27.44 -20.48
C LYS A 218 3.15 -27.10 -21.90
N ALA A 219 4.08 -27.88 -22.46
CA ALA A 219 4.40 -27.86 -23.86
C ALA A 219 3.45 -28.77 -24.61
N GLU A 220 2.92 -28.35 -25.74
CA GLU A 220 2.05 -29.10 -26.61
C GLU A 220 2.48 -28.90 -28.05
N GLU A 221 2.54 -30.03 -28.81
CA GLU A 221 2.55 -30.06 -30.25
C GLU A 221 1.09 -30.16 -30.70
N ASN A 222 0.60 -29.13 -31.37
CA ASN A 222 -0.82 -28.98 -31.63
C ASN A 222 -1.10 -28.74 -33.13
N ALA A 223 -1.11 -29.81 -33.90
CA ALA A 223 -1.51 -29.73 -35.29
C ALA A 223 -3.04 -29.79 -35.42
N ALA A 224 -3.70 -28.65 -35.38
CA ALA A 224 -5.16 -28.55 -35.43
C ALA A 224 -5.80 -29.21 -36.67
N ASP A 225 -5.06 -29.37 -37.77
CA ASP A 225 -5.58 -29.86 -39.08
C ASP A 225 -4.80 -31.01 -39.72
N THR A 226 -3.69 -31.46 -39.16
CA THR A 226 -2.90 -32.56 -39.74
C THR A 226 -2.85 -33.76 -38.81
N LYS A 227 -2.95 -34.95 -39.36
CA LYS A 227 -2.91 -36.21 -38.60
C LYS A 227 -1.47 -36.73 -38.40
N PHE A 228 -0.49 -35.86 -38.58
CA PHE A 228 0.92 -36.26 -38.61
C PHE A 228 1.64 -35.50 -37.52
N TYR A 229 1.93 -36.19 -36.42
CA TYR A 229 2.69 -35.68 -35.29
C TYR A 229 3.96 -36.49 -35.14
N SER A 230 5.06 -35.80 -34.84
CA SER A 230 6.28 -36.51 -34.48
C SER A 230 6.38 -36.75 -32.96
N GLY A 231 5.58 -36.01 -32.20
CA GLY A 231 5.64 -35.99 -30.75
C GLY A 231 6.78 -35.11 -30.21
N LEU A 232 6.61 -34.56 -29.01
CA LEU A 232 7.64 -33.73 -28.38
C LEU A 232 8.83 -34.55 -27.92
N GLU A 233 10.04 -34.17 -28.32
CA GLU A 233 11.29 -34.73 -27.81
C GLU A 233 11.65 -34.16 -26.47
N GLN A 234 11.60 -32.82 -26.34
CA GLN A 234 12.01 -32.12 -25.14
C GLN A 234 11.40 -30.74 -25.02
N MET A 235 11.36 -30.22 -23.77
CA MET A 235 11.05 -28.84 -23.42
C MET A 235 12.18 -28.25 -22.56
N GLY A 236 12.85 -27.20 -23.06
CA GLY A 236 13.84 -26.45 -22.30
C GLY A 236 13.22 -25.26 -21.59
N TYR A 237 13.52 -25.09 -20.34
CA TYR A 237 13.07 -23.91 -19.59
C TYR A 237 14.14 -23.33 -18.67
N GLN A 238 13.96 -22.06 -18.30
CA GLN A 238 14.80 -21.32 -17.37
C GLN A 238 13.92 -20.50 -16.42
N VAL A 239 14.28 -20.51 -15.12
CA VAL A 239 13.65 -19.66 -14.09
C VAL A 239 14.64 -18.62 -13.63
N SER A 240 14.30 -17.35 -13.78
CA SER A 240 15.09 -16.22 -13.34
C SER A 240 14.36 -15.38 -12.33
N TYR A 241 15.10 -14.88 -11.35
CA TYR A 241 14.64 -14.05 -10.25
C TYR A 241 15.26 -12.68 -10.37
N ALA A 242 14.46 -11.61 -10.23
CA ALA A 242 14.94 -10.23 -10.16
C ALA A 242 14.46 -9.58 -8.89
N TYR A 243 15.40 -9.07 -8.12
CA TYR A 243 15.16 -8.41 -6.82
C TYR A 243 15.20 -6.89 -6.97
N GLY A 244 14.66 -6.15 -5.96
CA GLY A 244 14.59 -4.69 -6.00
C GLY A 244 15.93 -3.99 -5.90
N ASP A 245 16.96 -4.65 -5.37
CA ASP A 245 18.34 -4.17 -5.35
C ASP A 245 19.03 -4.23 -6.72
N GLY A 246 18.30 -4.70 -7.76
CA GLY A 246 18.81 -4.89 -9.10
C GLY A 246 19.59 -6.18 -9.30
N SER A 247 19.78 -6.98 -8.27
CA SER A 247 20.37 -8.31 -8.40
C SER A 247 19.45 -9.25 -9.19
N LYS A 248 20.06 -10.17 -9.93
CA LYS A 248 19.37 -11.20 -10.71
C LYS A 248 20.02 -12.54 -10.44
N GLU A 249 19.21 -13.57 -10.41
CA GLU A 249 19.66 -14.95 -10.22
C GLU A 249 18.91 -15.86 -11.18
N THR A 250 19.60 -16.80 -11.80
CA THR A 250 18.99 -17.92 -12.51
C THR A 250 19.16 -19.16 -11.63
N LYS A 251 18.04 -19.71 -11.15
CA LYS A 251 18.07 -20.87 -10.24
C LYS A 251 17.94 -22.18 -10.96
N ASP A 252 16.96 -22.28 -11.84
CA ASP A 252 16.64 -23.52 -12.50
C ASP A 252 16.74 -23.33 -14.00
N GLN A 253 17.58 -24.15 -14.63
CA GLN A 253 17.66 -24.31 -16.07
C GLN A 253 17.68 -25.81 -16.36
N GLU A 254 16.68 -26.33 -17.05
CA GLU A 254 16.51 -27.73 -17.28
C GLU A 254 15.97 -27.97 -18.69
N VAL A 255 16.35 -29.14 -19.26
CA VAL A 255 15.72 -29.68 -20.43
C VAL A 255 14.99 -30.95 -20.00
N VAL A 256 13.68 -30.88 -20.01
CA VAL A 256 12.79 -32.00 -19.71
C VAL A 256 12.62 -32.82 -20.99
N LYS A 257 13.05 -34.09 -20.96
CA LYS A 257 12.87 -35.00 -22.09
C LYS A 257 11.60 -35.80 -21.91
N ASN A 258 10.93 -36.06 -23.04
CA ASN A 258 9.83 -37.02 -23.10
C ASN A 258 10.38 -38.45 -23.16
N GLU A 259 9.74 -39.35 -22.45
CA GLU A 259 10.09 -40.78 -22.50
C GLU A 259 9.22 -41.48 -23.52
N TYR A 260 9.86 -41.98 -24.58
CA TYR A 260 9.20 -42.79 -25.61
C TYR A 260 9.51 -44.26 -25.42
N PRO A 261 8.53 -45.18 -25.60
CA PRO A 261 8.82 -46.60 -25.74
C PRO A 261 9.61 -46.86 -27.01
N ASP A 262 10.46 -47.87 -27.02
CA ASP A 262 11.34 -48.25 -28.14
C ASP A 262 10.63 -48.40 -29.48
N LYS A 263 9.31 -48.60 -29.48
CA LYS A 263 8.48 -48.73 -30.68
C LYS A 263 7.13 -48.09 -30.45
N VAL A 264 6.89 -46.96 -31.09
CA VAL A 264 5.58 -46.27 -31.09
C VAL A 264 4.83 -46.66 -32.38
N SER A 265 3.63 -47.21 -32.25
CA SER A 265 2.77 -47.48 -33.42
C SER A 265 2.13 -46.19 -33.92
N LEU A 266 1.84 -46.12 -35.24
CA LEU A 266 1.25 -44.91 -35.87
C LEU A 266 0.04 -44.32 -35.14
N GLY A 267 -0.80 -45.12 -34.49
CA GLY A 267 -1.98 -44.66 -33.74
C GLY A 267 -1.68 -44.14 -32.36
N LYS A 268 -0.43 -44.12 -31.88
CA LYS A 268 -0.04 -43.73 -30.51
C LYS A 268 0.83 -42.49 -30.43
N LEU A 269 1.22 -41.90 -31.56
CA LEU A 269 2.06 -40.69 -31.59
C LEU A 269 1.41 -39.51 -30.83
N GLN A 270 0.09 -39.40 -30.89
CA GLN A 270 -0.66 -38.35 -30.18
C GLN A 270 -0.54 -38.43 -28.66
N GLU A 271 -0.23 -39.58 -28.08
CA GLU A 271 -0.06 -39.75 -26.63
C GLU A 271 1.22 -39.06 -26.11
N TYR A 272 2.14 -38.69 -27.02
CA TYR A 272 3.45 -38.10 -26.66
C TYR A 272 3.62 -36.65 -27.13
N CYS A 273 2.54 -35.98 -27.48
CA CYS A 273 2.55 -34.58 -27.92
C CYS A 273 2.54 -33.57 -26.78
N THR A 274 2.70 -33.99 -25.54
CA THR A 274 2.66 -33.12 -24.38
C THR A 274 3.79 -33.43 -23.41
N ILE A 275 4.45 -32.37 -22.92
CA ILE A 275 5.39 -32.44 -21.81
C ILE A 275 4.90 -31.47 -20.75
N THR A 276 4.84 -31.89 -19.47
CA THR A 276 4.47 -31.04 -18.35
C THR A 276 5.59 -30.97 -17.33
N LYS A 277 5.73 -29.79 -16.70
CA LYS A 277 6.66 -29.58 -15.59
C LYS A 277 6.00 -28.71 -14.52
N ASP A 278 5.97 -29.23 -13.31
CA ASP A 278 5.53 -28.48 -12.14
C ASP A 278 6.74 -27.82 -11.46
N LEU A 279 6.65 -26.52 -11.23
CA LEU A 279 7.63 -25.71 -10.54
C LEU A 279 7.02 -25.22 -9.23
N GLN A 280 7.71 -25.46 -8.12
CA GLN A 280 7.39 -24.90 -6.81
C GLN A 280 8.24 -23.65 -6.58
N LEU A 281 7.60 -22.50 -6.69
CA LEU A 281 8.27 -21.21 -6.54
C LEU A 281 8.20 -20.76 -5.08
N THR A 282 9.36 -20.69 -4.44
CA THR A 282 9.48 -20.39 -3.01
C THR A 282 9.69 -18.91 -2.80
N ASN A 283 8.83 -18.31 -1.98
CA ASN A 283 8.93 -16.91 -1.57
C ASN A 283 10.10 -16.69 -0.58
N ASP A 284 10.83 -15.60 -0.78
CA ASP A 284 11.81 -15.09 0.20
C ASP A 284 11.10 -14.07 1.12
N PRO A 285 10.93 -14.35 2.43
CA PRO A 285 10.19 -13.47 3.33
C PRO A 285 10.91 -12.13 3.61
N LYS A 286 12.11 -11.92 3.08
CA LYS A 286 12.90 -10.71 3.31
C LYS A 286 12.90 -9.75 2.14
N ARG A 287 12.50 -10.18 0.95
CA ARG A 287 12.54 -9.36 -0.26
C ARG A 287 11.57 -9.88 -1.31
N SER A 288 10.97 -8.98 -2.03
CA SER A 288 10.09 -9.29 -3.15
C SER A 288 10.88 -9.83 -4.34
N GLN A 289 10.27 -10.77 -5.08
CA GLN A 289 10.88 -11.50 -6.17
C GLN A 289 10.02 -11.38 -7.42
N VAL A 290 10.55 -10.77 -8.48
CA VAL A 290 9.97 -10.89 -9.82
C VAL A 290 10.55 -12.13 -10.45
N ILE A 291 9.71 -13.11 -10.74
CA ILE A 291 10.08 -14.39 -11.32
C ILE A 291 9.66 -14.42 -12.77
N THR A 292 10.62 -14.67 -13.63
CA THR A 292 10.37 -14.86 -15.06
C THR A 292 10.75 -16.30 -15.44
N VAL A 293 9.77 -17.02 -15.96
CA VAL A 293 9.97 -18.37 -16.50
C VAL A 293 9.91 -18.30 -18.00
N THR A 294 10.98 -18.74 -18.65
CA THR A 294 11.13 -18.74 -20.10
C THR A 294 11.26 -20.15 -20.59
N ALA A 295 10.31 -20.60 -21.41
CA ALA A 295 10.51 -21.81 -22.22
C ALA A 295 11.26 -21.40 -23.49
N ALA A 296 12.48 -21.92 -23.63
CA ALA A 296 13.38 -21.52 -24.72
C ALA A 296 12.96 -22.17 -26.04
N ALA A 297 12.76 -21.36 -27.07
CA ALA A 297 12.37 -21.83 -28.40
C ALA A 297 13.36 -22.84 -28.98
N ALA A 298 14.67 -22.56 -28.83
CA ALA A 298 15.73 -23.41 -29.38
C ALA A 298 15.85 -24.77 -28.67
N ASP A 299 15.41 -24.86 -27.40
CA ASP A 299 15.52 -26.07 -26.59
C ASP A 299 14.18 -26.82 -26.44
N THR A 300 13.08 -26.28 -27.00
CA THR A 300 11.77 -26.92 -27.03
C THR A 300 11.49 -27.41 -28.44
N LYS A 301 11.52 -28.74 -28.65
CA LYS A 301 11.44 -29.33 -29.98
C LYS A 301 10.73 -30.67 -29.98
N ASP A 302 10.25 -31.05 -31.18
CA ASP A 302 9.70 -32.34 -31.49
C ASP A 302 10.77 -33.36 -31.90
N ASN A 303 10.37 -34.60 -32.21
CA ASN A 303 11.26 -35.65 -32.66
C ASN A 303 11.70 -35.48 -34.11
N ALA A 304 11.04 -34.68 -34.93
CA ALA A 304 11.46 -34.32 -36.27
C ALA A 304 12.55 -33.24 -36.26
N GLY A 305 12.70 -32.52 -35.15
CA GLY A 305 13.67 -31.44 -34.96
C GLY A 305 13.10 -30.06 -35.24
N ASN A 306 11.77 -29.89 -35.36
CA ASN A 306 11.14 -28.58 -35.38
C ASN A 306 11.18 -27.99 -33.99
N THR A 307 11.38 -26.69 -33.92
CA THR A 307 11.44 -25.94 -32.68
C THR A 307 10.28 -24.95 -32.58
N MET A 308 10.00 -24.49 -31.40
CA MET A 308 9.09 -23.35 -31.18
C MET A 308 9.59 -22.11 -31.95
N ASP A 309 8.69 -21.27 -32.45
CA ASP A 309 9.05 -20.08 -33.23
C ASP A 309 9.68 -18.98 -32.36
N THR A 310 9.18 -18.81 -31.15
CA THR A 310 9.64 -17.79 -30.20
C THR A 310 9.62 -18.33 -28.78
N ASP A 311 10.46 -17.74 -27.91
CA ASP A 311 10.44 -18.04 -26.50
C ASP A 311 9.05 -17.76 -25.91
N ALA A 312 8.53 -18.69 -25.14
CA ALA A 312 7.34 -18.46 -24.34
C ALA A 312 7.78 -17.94 -22.96
N VAL A 313 7.28 -16.77 -22.57
CA VAL A 313 7.69 -16.08 -21.35
C VAL A 313 6.50 -15.87 -20.44
N HIS A 314 6.66 -16.19 -19.17
CA HIS A 314 5.67 -15.94 -18.14
C HIS A 314 6.31 -15.23 -16.94
N THR A 315 5.63 -14.22 -16.39
CA THR A 315 6.14 -13.44 -15.27
C THR A 315 5.10 -13.40 -14.15
N LEU A 316 5.55 -13.63 -12.92
CA LEU A 316 4.77 -13.50 -11.72
C LEU A 316 5.64 -12.87 -10.60
N VAL A 317 5.02 -12.43 -9.53
CA VAL A 317 5.71 -11.83 -8.38
C VAL A 317 5.36 -12.58 -7.11
N LEU A 318 6.39 -12.95 -6.34
CA LEU A 318 6.23 -13.41 -4.97
C LEU A 318 6.66 -12.29 -4.03
N ASP A 319 5.75 -11.84 -3.17
CA ASP A 319 5.98 -10.75 -2.25
C ASP A 319 5.18 -10.92 -0.95
N SER A 320 5.87 -11.32 0.10
CA SER A 320 5.31 -11.36 1.46
C SER A 320 5.85 -10.23 2.35
N VAL A 321 6.59 -9.29 1.77
CA VAL A 321 7.14 -8.15 2.50
C VAL A 321 6.09 -7.07 2.61
N SER A 322 5.67 -6.76 3.84
CA SER A 322 4.72 -5.67 4.03
C SER A 322 5.36 -4.31 3.80
N PRO A 323 4.60 -3.32 3.32
CA PRO A 323 5.04 -1.93 3.26
C PRO A 323 5.61 -1.44 4.60
N VAL A 324 6.57 -0.53 4.57
CA VAL A 324 7.06 0.17 5.76
C VAL A 324 6.45 1.57 5.75
N VAL A 325 5.61 1.87 6.74
CA VAL A 325 4.99 3.19 6.91
C VAL A 325 5.60 3.86 8.13
N THR A 326 6.16 5.05 7.94
CA THR A 326 6.69 5.89 9.02
C THR A 326 6.05 7.26 8.93
N SER A 327 5.73 7.84 10.10
CA SER A 327 5.15 9.17 10.17
C SER A 327 5.84 10.04 11.20
N ALA A 328 5.76 11.35 10.98
CA ALA A 328 6.24 12.35 11.91
C ALA A 328 5.21 13.46 12.03
N TRP A 329 5.01 13.93 13.27
CA TRP A 329 4.05 14.94 13.65
C TRP A 329 4.76 16.14 14.23
N THR A 330 4.45 17.33 13.76
CA THR A 330 5.01 18.58 14.30
C THR A 330 3.97 19.70 14.27
N GLN A 331 4.13 20.70 15.14
CA GLN A 331 3.40 21.95 15.02
C GLN A 331 4.37 23.12 14.80
N VAL A 332 3.88 24.26 14.35
CA VAL A 332 4.71 25.45 14.10
C VAL A 332 5.23 26.05 15.41
N ASN A 333 4.36 26.12 16.40
CA ASN A 333 4.70 26.70 17.72
C ASN A 333 5.37 25.67 18.64
N ASN A 334 5.76 26.10 19.84
CA ASN A 334 6.27 25.27 20.94
C ASN A 334 7.47 24.39 20.54
N GLY A 335 8.32 24.85 19.60
CA GLY A 335 9.48 24.11 19.11
C GLY A 335 9.10 22.79 18.41
N GLY A 336 7.94 22.72 17.82
CA GLY A 336 7.43 21.56 17.09
C GLY A 336 6.69 20.54 17.94
N LYS A 337 6.61 20.72 19.27
CA LYS A 337 6.08 19.73 20.20
C LYS A 337 4.63 20.01 20.59
N PHE A 338 3.83 18.96 20.68
CA PHE A 338 2.47 19.03 21.22
C PHE A 338 2.50 19.24 22.73
N LEU A 339 1.57 20.06 23.23
CA LEU A 339 1.34 20.18 24.67
C LEU A 339 0.43 19.04 25.13
N HIS A 340 0.71 18.53 26.33
CA HIS A 340 -0.01 17.38 26.89
C HIS A 340 -0.15 16.23 25.86
N GLU A 341 0.93 16.01 25.04
CA GLU A 341 1.05 14.97 24.03
C GLU A 341 0.09 15.06 22.84
N LYS A 342 -0.89 15.97 22.86
CA LYS A 342 -1.93 16.04 21.81
C LYS A 342 -2.43 17.44 21.42
N TYR A 343 -2.14 18.51 22.19
CA TYR A 343 -2.68 19.83 21.90
C TYR A 343 -1.69 20.70 21.12
N ALA A 344 -2.20 21.43 20.13
CA ALA A 344 -1.46 22.38 19.32
C ALA A 344 -2.21 23.71 19.22
N ASN A 345 -1.50 24.84 19.31
CA ASN A 345 -2.04 26.17 19.05
C ASN A 345 -1.56 26.75 17.72
N SER A 346 -1.22 25.92 16.78
CA SER A 346 -0.78 26.29 15.44
C SER A 346 -1.01 25.14 14.48
N ASN A 347 -0.79 25.38 13.19
CA ASN A 347 -0.87 24.36 12.15
C ASN A 347 -0.07 23.12 12.53
N VAL A 348 -0.65 21.96 12.27
CA VAL A 348 -0.03 20.66 12.49
C VAL A 348 0.39 20.07 11.17
N THR A 349 1.63 19.63 11.09
CA THR A 349 2.22 18.98 9.94
C THR A 349 2.33 17.48 10.20
N TYR A 350 1.78 16.70 9.29
CA TYR A 350 1.89 15.24 9.22
C TYR A 350 2.72 14.86 8.01
N GLU A 351 3.93 14.40 8.24
CA GLU A 351 4.82 13.88 7.20
C GLU A 351 4.76 12.37 7.21
N VAL A 352 4.50 11.77 6.05
CA VAL A 352 4.45 10.32 5.87
C VAL A 352 5.45 9.88 4.84
N THR A 353 6.15 8.82 5.15
CA THR A 353 7.04 8.11 4.24
C THR A 353 6.61 6.65 4.18
N VAL A 354 6.36 6.16 2.96
CA VAL A 354 6.04 4.77 2.68
C VAL A 354 7.13 4.19 1.81
N GLN A 355 7.71 3.09 2.26
CA GLN A 355 8.73 2.34 1.54
C GLN A 355 8.09 1.03 1.06
N GLU A 356 7.89 0.91 -0.27
CA GLU A 356 7.24 -0.23 -0.89
C GLU A 356 7.54 -0.32 -2.39
N ARG A 357 7.86 -1.51 -2.88
CA ARG A 357 8.18 -1.74 -4.29
C ARG A 357 6.94 -1.77 -5.19
N PHE A 358 5.90 -2.43 -4.74
CA PHE A 358 4.68 -2.68 -5.50
C PHE A 358 3.45 -2.05 -4.84
N LEU A 359 3.58 -0.79 -4.42
CA LEU A 359 2.49 -0.08 -3.75
C LEU A 359 1.24 -0.03 -4.66
N LYS A 360 0.15 -0.61 -4.16
CA LYS A 360 -1.14 -0.65 -4.84
C LYS A 360 -2.09 0.43 -4.34
N ASN A 361 -2.11 0.62 -3.02
CA ASN A 361 -3.07 1.52 -2.39
C ASN A 361 -2.45 2.24 -1.20
N LEU A 362 -2.81 3.51 -1.06
CA LEU A 362 -2.42 4.37 0.05
C LEU A 362 -3.66 5.09 0.56
N ILE A 363 -4.08 4.77 1.77
CA ILE A 363 -5.27 5.29 2.42
C ILE A 363 -4.87 6.09 3.65
N VAL A 364 -5.39 7.29 3.77
CA VAL A 364 -5.33 8.10 4.99
C VAL A 364 -6.70 8.06 5.64
N THR A 365 -6.76 7.54 6.86
CA THR A 365 -7.98 7.55 7.68
C THR A 365 -7.98 8.80 8.53
N ILE A 366 -9.01 9.63 8.41
CA ILE A 366 -9.23 10.83 9.23
C ILE A 366 -10.58 10.71 9.91
N ASN A 367 -10.59 10.75 11.24
CA ASN A 367 -11.81 10.65 12.06
C ASN A 367 -12.67 9.43 11.67
N ASN A 368 -12.03 8.25 11.54
CA ASN A 368 -12.63 6.96 11.17
C ASN A 368 -13.21 6.90 9.75
N LYS A 369 -12.79 7.78 8.85
CA LYS A 369 -13.19 7.75 7.44
C LYS A 369 -11.95 7.68 6.54
N ASP A 370 -12.01 6.80 5.56
CA ASP A 370 -10.91 6.51 4.66
C ASP A 370 -10.92 7.41 3.42
N TYR A 371 -9.74 7.87 3.02
CA TYR A 371 -9.53 8.74 1.88
C TYR A 371 -8.30 8.32 1.08
N THR A 372 -8.39 8.32 -0.25
CA THR A 372 -7.21 8.35 -1.11
C THR A 372 -6.61 9.77 -1.12
N LEU A 373 -5.37 9.91 -1.60
CA LEU A 373 -4.75 11.24 -1.70
C LEU A 373 -5.50 12.19 -2.66
N GLU A 374 -6.19 11.65 -3.68
CA GLU A 374 -7.05 12.43 -4.58
C GLU A 374 -8.32 12.91 -3.88
N GLN A 375 -8.93 12.05 -3.09
CA GLN A 375 -10.11 12.40 -2.29
C GLN A 375 -9.78 13.43 -1.20
N LEU A 376 -8.59 13.33 -0.59
CA LEU A 376 -8.12 14.35 0.35
C LEU A 376 -7.97 15.70 -0.34
N GLU A 377 -7.35 15.76 -1.52
CA GLU A 377 -7.20 17.01 -2.28
C GLU A 377 -8.54 17.63 -2.62
N ALA A 378 -9.52 16.82 -3.03
CA ALA A 378 -10.86 17.28 -3.35
C ALA A 378 -11.67 17.79 -2.14
N GLN A 379 -11.37 17.31 -0.92
CA GLN A 379 -12.11 17.59 0.31
C GLN A 379 -11.29 18.31 1.37
N LYS A 380 -10.08 18.75 1.06
CA LYS A 380 -9.11 19.30 2.02
C LYS A 380 -9.71 20.39 2.91
N ASP A 381 -10.42 21.35 2.32
CA ASP A 381 -11.01 22.46 3.07
C ASP A 381 -12.06 22.00 4.10
N THR A 382 -12.80 20.95 3.80
CA THR A 382 -13.80 20.37 4.71
C THR A 382 -13.13 19.57 5.83
N LEU A 383 -11.97 18.97 5.52
CA LEU A 383 -11.19 18.16 6.46
C LEU A 383 -10.22 18.97 7.31
N GLY A 384 -10.19 20.30 7.15
CA GLY A 384 -9.27 21.17 7.88
C GLY A 384 -7.81 21.05 7.43
N ILE A 385 -7.60 20.62 6.17
CA ILE A 385 -6.28 20.49 5.56
C ILE A 385 -6.05 21.68 4.63
N GLY A 386 -5.15 22.59 4.99
CA GLY A 386 -4.81 23.73 4.16
C GLY A 386 -3.89 23.38 3.00
N THR A 387 -2.99 22.43 3.18
CA THR A 387 -2.00 22.07 2.19
C THR A 387 -1.74 20.57 2.16
N ILE A 388 -1.69 20.02 0.93
CA ILE A 388 -1.21 18.66 0.66
C ILE A 388 0.01 18.78 -0.25
N LYS A 389 1.16 18.28 0.17
CA LYS A 389 2.37 18.17 -0.65
C LYS A 389 2.60 16.70 -0.96
N LYS A 390 2.76 16.41 -2.25
CA LYS A 390 3.23 15.11 -2.73
C LYS A 390 4.65 15.35 -3.22
N ASP A 391 5.64 14.83 -2.52
CA ASP A 391 6.99 14.88 -3.04
C ASP A 391 7.08 13.93 -4.22
N ALA A 392 7.78 14.36 -5.29
CA ALA A 392 8.07 13.46 -6.39
C ALA A 392 8.72 12.20 -5.81
N VAL A 393 8.26 11.04 -6.25
CA VAL A 393 8.86 9.76 -5.90
C VAL A 393 10.35 9.91 -6.19
N ALA A 394 11.14 10.08 -5.17
CA ALA A 394 12.58 9.98 -5.34
C ALA A 394 12.80 8.55 -5.78
N ASP A 395 13.21 8.40 -7.04
CA ASP A 395 13.67 7.12 -7.57
C ASP A 395 14.84 6.71 -6.69
N ILE A 396 14.49 5.94 -5.63
CA ILE A 396 15.51 5.52 -4.69
C ILE A 396 16.37 4.55 -5.44
N THR A 397 17.46 5.10 -5.86
CA THR A 397 18.63 4.37 -6.30
C THR A 397 18.67 2.96 -5.72
N LYS A 398 18.35 1.97 -6.55
CA LYS A 398 18.90 0.62 -6.72
C LYS A 398 19.51 -0.16 -5.55
N THR A 399 19.51 0.35 -4.34
CA THR A 399 20.13 -0.31 -3.18
C THR A 399 19.12 -0.89 -2.19
N THR A 400 17.84 -0.64 -2.41
CA THR A 400 16.76 -1.17 -1.57
C THR A 400 15.65 -1.75 -2.41
N ASP A 401 15.00 -2.78 -1.91
CA ASP A 401 13.91 -3.50 -2.56
C ASP A 401 12.60 -2.70 -2.64
N SER A 402 12.68 -1.38 -2.50
CA SER A 402 11.50 -0.56 -2.30
C SER A 402 11.60 0.82 -2.95
N THR A 403 10.45 1.31 -3.41
CA THR A 403 10.27 2.70 -3.84
C THR A 403 9.78 3.54 -2.66
N LEU A 404 10.34 4.72 -2.48
CA LEU A 404 9.96 5.65 -1.43
C LEU A 404 8.87 6.60 -1.92
N TYR A 405 7.73 6.59 -1.23
CA TYR A 405 6.66 7.55 -1.43
C TYR A 405 6.64 8.49 -0.23
N LYS A 406 6.60 9.80 -0.47
CA LYS A 406 6.53 10.80 0.59
C LYS A 406 5.41 11.79 0.30
N PHE A 407 4.60 12.08 1.33
CA PHE A 407 3.62 13.15 1.27
C PHE A 407 3.51 13.86 2.62
N THR A 408 2.98 15.09 2.59
CA THR A 408 2.79 15.92 3.77
C THR A 408 1.39 16.49 3.77
N LEU A 409 0.68 16.39 4.89
CA LEU A 409 -0.58 17.07 5.14
C LEU A 409 -0.34 18.16 6.18
N ILE A 410 -0.88 19.36 5.95
CA ILE A 410 -0.85 20.46 6.91
C ILE A 410 -2.29 20.76 7.32
N PHE A 411 -2.63 20.44 8.56
CA PHE A 411 -3.90 20.80 9.18
C PHE A 411 -3.81 22.21 9.72
N ASP A 412 -4.76 23.08 9.35
CA ASP A 412 -4.75 24.51 9.63
C ASP A 412 -6.05 25.06 10.23
N LYS A 413 -7.02 24.19 10.54
CA LYS A 413 -8.26 24.55 11.20
C LYS A 413 -8.35 23.97 12.59
N ASP A 414 -8.96 24.73 13.47
CA ASP A 414 -9.28 24.25 14.81
C ASP A 414 -10.20 23.03 14.72
N GLY A 415 -9.92 22.02 15.52
CA GLY A 415 -10.66 20.77 15.46
C GLY A 415 -9.97 19.63 16.19
N ASP A 416 -10.71 18.54 16.37
CA ASP A 416 -10.22 17.29 16.91
C ASP A 416 -9.97 16.31 15.75
N TYR A 417 -8.77 15.77 15.68
CA TYR A 417 -8.30 14.93 14.62
C TYR A 417 -7.80 13.60 15.15
N LYS A 418 -8.11 12.54 14.41
CA LYS A 418 -7.61 11.19 14.61
C LYS A 418 -7.16 10.67 13.28
N VAL A 419 -5.86 10.47 13.09
CA VAL A 419 -5.27 10.25 11.78
C VAL A 419 -4.32 9.07 11.80
N LYS A 420 -4.39 8.24 10.75
CA LYS A 420 -3.42 7.19 10.44
C LYS A 420 -3.30 6.99 8.93
N THR A 421 -2.22 6.42 8.49
CA THR A 421 -2.00 6.03 7.10
C THR A 421 -1.83 4.52 6.97
N THR A 422 -2.50 3.93 6.01
CA THR A 422 -2.39 2.51 5.66
C THR A 422 -1.91 2.36 4.24
N ALA A 423 -0.84 1.61 4.05
CA ALA A 423 -0.33 1.20 2.76
C ALA A 423 -0.64 -0.27 2.49
N THR A 424 -1.00 -0.58 1.24
CA THR A 424 -1.26 -1.94 0.76
C THR A 424 -0.51 -2.15 -0.53
N ASP A 425 0.27 -3.23 -0.65
CA ASP A 425 0.96 -3.61 -1.87
C ASP A 425 0.09 -4.42 -2.84
N ALA A 426 0.66 -4.80 -3.98
CA ALA A 426 -0.02 -5.57 -5.01
C ALA A 426 -0.31 -7.02 -4.58
N ALA A 427 0.46 -7.59 -3.68
CA ALA A 427 0.24 -8.92 -3.08
C ALA A 427 -0.76 -8.89 -1.91
N ALA A 428 -1.34 -7.72 -1.60
CA ALA A 428 -2.29 -7.46 -0.51
C ALA A 428 -1.68 -7.53 0.91
N ASN A 429 -0.35 -7.40 1.06
CA ASN A 429 0.22 -7.15 2.37
C ASN A 429 -0.08 -5.71 2.78
N THR A 430 -0.39 -5.50 4.05
CA THR A 430 -0.80 -4.19 4.56
C THR A 430 0.02 -3.77 5.77
N LYS A 431 0.26 -2.48 5.90
CA LYS A 431 0.87 -1.86 7.07
C LYS A 431 0.30 -0.47 7.30
N SER A 432 0.07 -0.15 8.56
CA SER A 432 -0.30 1.21 8.99
C SER A 432 0.77 1.78 9.91
N ASP A 433 0.87 3.11 9.97
CA ASP A 433 1.51 3.78 11.08
C ASP A 433 0.62 3.74 12.33
N ASP A 434 1.13 4.28 13.44
CA ASP A 434 0.35 4.42 14.66
C ASP A 434 -0.68 5.55 14.48
N GLU A 435 -1.90 5.30 14.91
CA GLU A 435 -2.95 6.29 14.91
C GLU A 435 -2.62 7.40 15.91
N PHE A 436 -2.66 8.65 15.46
CA PHE A 436 -2.39 9.81 16.29
C PHE A 436 -3.64 10.69 16.47
N GLU A 437 -3.99 10.95 17.73
CA GLU A 437 -5.08 11.86 18.10
C GLU A 437 -4.50 13.20 18.53
N PHE A 438 -4.99 14.28 17.95
CA PHE A 438 -4.57 15.62 18.31
C PHE A 438 -5.71 16.64 18.17
N THR A 439 -5.57 17.75 18.88
CA THR A 439 -6.49 18.89 18.84
C THR A 439 -5.73 20.12 18.41
N ILE A 440 -6.23 20.83 17.41
CA ILE A 440 -5.79 22.18 17.08
C ILE A 440 -6.77 23.15 17.72
N ASP A 441 -6.24 24.08 18.49
CA ASP A 441 -6.97 25.18 19.08
C ASP A 441 -6.11 26.45 19.07
N THR A 442 -6.47 27.39 18.20
CA THR A 442 -5.75 28.67 18.03
C THR A 442 -6.49 29.84 18.64
N VAL A 443 -7.65 29.59 19.25
CA VAL A 443 -8.52 30.61 19.77
C VAL A 443 -8.22 30.87 21.27
N ALA A 444 -7.84 32.09 21.59
CA ALA A 444 -7.60 32.46 22.96
C ALA A 444 -8.85 32.30 23.83
N PRO A 445 -8.71 31.80 25.08
CA PRO A 445 -9.79 31.70 26.05
C PRO A 445 -10.35 33.08 26.45
N GLU A 446 -11.63 33.12 26.86
CA GLU A 446 -12.29 34.33 27.33
C GLU A 446 -12.81 34.11 28.74
N LEU A 447 -12.40 34.99 29.66
CA LEU A 447 -12.84 34.96 31.06
C LEU A 447 -13.62 36.24 31.39
N GLU A 448 -14.83 36.05 31.87
CA GLU A 448 -15.69 37.09 32.43
C GLU A 448 -15.92 36.83 33.93
N VAL A 449 -15.79 37.85 34.77
CA VAL A 449 -16.09 37.76 36.21
C VAL A 449 -17.09 38.83 36.57
N THR A 450 -18.21 38.43 37.12
CA THR A 450 -19.29 39.31 37.58
C THR A 450 -19.38 39.30 39.10
N TYR A 451 -19.61 40.50 39.70
CA TYR A 451 -19.77 40.65 41.13
C TYR A 451 -21.21 41.04 41.43
N THR A 452 -21.87 40.28 42.30
CA THR A 452 -23.26 40.54 42.73
C THR A 452 -23.28 40.80 44.22
N ALA A 453 -23.72 41.98 44.58
CA ALA A 453 -23.96 42.38 45.99
C ALA A 453 -25.36 41.94 46.44
N TYR A 454 -25.43 41.39 47.63
CA TYR A 454 -26.67 40.98 48.32
C TYR A 454 -26.88 41.78 49.56
N ASN A 455 -28.04 42.36 49.69
CA ASN A 455 -28.44 43.04 50.96
C ASN A 455 -29.07 42.01 51.93
N LYS A 456 -29.35 42.44 53.13
CA LYS A 456 -29.98 41.65 54.23
C LYS A 456 -31.35 41.07 53.85
N ASN A 457 -32.02 41.64 52.83
CA ASN A 457 -33.30 41.12 52.29
C ASN A 457 -33.12 40.29 51.07
N GLN A 458 -31.90 39.83 50.72
CA GLN A 458 -31.53 39.07 49.54
C GLN A 458 -31.86 39.75 48.21
N THR A 459 -32.05 41.09 48.23
CA THR A 459 -32.13 41.86 46.97
C THR A 459 -30.72 42.00 46.42
N THR A 460 -30.57 41.85 45.09
CA THR A 460 -29.25 41.85 44.42
C THR A 460 -29.03 43.14 43.66
N SER A 461 -27.78 43.56 43.59
CA SER A 461 -27.29 44.59 42.68
C SER A 461 -25.95 44.18 42.09
N LEU A 462 -25.72 44.47 40.79
CA LEU A 462 -24.44 44.23 40.14
C LEU A 462 -23.44 45.35 40.52
N LEU A 463 -22.23 44.91 40.80
CA LEU A 463 -21.09 45.82 40.97
C LEU A 463 -20.30 45.85 39.66
N ASP A 464 -19.92 47.02 39.20
CA ASP A 464 -19.19 47.21 37.95
C ASP A 464 -17.74 47.66 38.20
N PRO A 465 -16.79 46.74 38.36
CA PRO A 465 -15.38 47.07 38.51
C PRO A 465 -14.69 47.48 37.20
N SER A 466 -15.37 47.42 36.03
CA SER A 466 -14.79 47.79 34.74
C SER A 466 -14.39 49.24 34.62
N LYS A 467 -15.03 50.10 35.41
CA LYS A 467 -14.76 51.56 35.50
C LYS A 467 -13.80 51.95 36.61
N GLY A 468 -13.20 50.99 37.26
CA GLY A 468 -12.35 51.16 38.40
C GLY A 468 -12.83 50.31 39.59
N ARG A 469 -12.45 50.70 40.81
CA ARG A 469 -12.86 49.94 41.99
C ARG A 469 -14.36 50.13 42.25
N ALA A 470 -15.09 49.02 42.36
CA ALA A 470 -16.49 49.00 42.77
C ALA A 470 -16.61 48.91 44.27
N TYR A 471 -17.60 49.57 44.81
CA TYR A 471 -17.80 49.69 46.25
C TYR A 471 -19.16 49.14 46.70
N ALA A 472 -19.15 48.37 47.77
CA ALA A 472 -20.33 47.87 48.47
C ALA A 472 -20.31 48.41 49.93
N ASN A 473 -21.38 49.08 50.37
CA ASN A 473 -21.47 49.73 51.61
C ASN A 473 -22.25 48.94 52.69
N GLU A 474 -22.61 49.59 53.80
CA GLU A 474 -23.34 49.00 54.93
C GLU A 474 -24.70 48.38 54.60
N ALA A 475 -25.29 48.74 53.45
CA ALA A 475 -26.53 48.16 53.00
C ALA A 475 -26.33 46.70 52.41
N VAL A 476 -25.08 46.35 52.10
CA VAL A 476 -24.71 45.05 51.54
C VAL A 476 -24.32 44.11 52.67
N ASP A 477 -24.81 42.84 52.61
CA ASP A 477 -24.47 41.80 53.55
C ASP A 477 -23.20 41.08 53.12
N TYR A 478 -23.17 40.63 51.83
CA TYR A 478 -22.02 39.99 51.19
C TYR A 478 -22.03 40.23 49.68
N VAL A 479 -20.90 39.93 49.04
CA VAL A 479 -20.76 39.97 47.59
C VAL A 479 -20.34 38.58 47.09
N THR A 480 -20.92 38.11 45.98
CA THR A 480 -20.49 36.92 45.30
C THR A 480 -19.74 37.28 44.00
N ALA A 481 -18.69 36.52 43.68
CA ALA A 481 -18.00 36.59 42.40
C ALA A 481 -18.31 35.34 41.61
N THR A 482 -18.87 35.49 40.40
CA THR A 482 -19.13 34.39 39.47
C THR A 482 -18.23 34.53 38.25
N ALA A 483 -17.37 33.56 38.04
CA ALA A 483 -16.51 33.49 36.87
C ALA A 483 -17.15 32.61 35.79
N VAL A 484 -17.05 33.04 34.52
CA VAL A 484 -17.48 32.31 33.33
C VAL A 484 -16.31 32.26 32.36
N MET A 485 -15.84 31.07 32.08
CA MET A 485 -14.81 30.78 31.06
C MET A 485 -15.47 30.27 29.79
N THR A 486 -15.08 30.83 28.65
CA THR A 486 -15.47 30.33 27.32
C THR A 486 -14.23 29.76 26.66
N GLU A 487 -14.21 28.43 26.51
CA GLU A 487 -13.01 27.68 26.09
C GLU A 487 -13.37 26.33 25.48
N ARG A 488 -12.54 25.85 24.53
CA ARG A 488 -12.65 24.53 23.93
C ARG A 488 -11.98 23.45 24.82
N ASN A 489 -10.76 23.71 25.24
CA ASN A 489 -9.90 22.76 25.96
C ASN A 489 -9.69 23.24 27.40
N PHE A 490 -10.79 23.46 28.14
CA PHE A 490 -10.77 24.01 29.51
C PHE A 490 -10.19 23.02 30.52
N SER A 491 -9.27 23.51 31.31
CA SER A 491 -8.77 22.84 32.52
C SER A 491 -8.83 23.79 33.71
N ALA A 492 -9.62 23.47 34.73
CA ALA A 492 -9.72 24.25 35.95
C ALA A 492 -8.37 24.43 36.69
N GLU A 493 -7.49 23.44 36.57
CA GLU A 493 -6.16 23.47 37.18
C GLU A 493 -5.27 24.62 36.66
N ASN A 494 -5.50 25.00 35.39
CA ASN A 494 -4.73 26.07 34.75
C ASN A 494 -5.24 27.50 35.10
N VAL A 495 -6.40 27.61 35.77
CA VAL A 495 -6.93 28.91 36.17
C VAL A 495 -6.15 29.44 37.37
N VAL A 496 -5.66 30.66 37.25
CA VAL A 496 -4.93 31.34 38.28
C VAL A 496 -5.77 32.52 38.82
N ALA A 497 -5.99 32.56 40.12
CA ALA A 497 -6.55 33.74 40.80
C ALA A 497 -5.59 34.20 41.87
N VAL A 498 -5.16 35.44 41.76
CA VAL A 498 -4.38 36.11 42.81
C VAL A 498 -5.26 37.17 43.44
N VAL A 499 -5.40 37.16 44.77
CA VAL A 499 -6.20 38.08 45.51
C VAL A 499 -5.31 38.79 46.52
N LYS A 500 -5.35 40.11 46.49
CA LYS A 500 -4.78 40.95 47.52
C LYS A 500 -5.94 41.67 48.27
N ALA A 501 -6.06 41.43 49.54
CA ALA A 501 -7.06 42.12 50.40
C ALA A 501 -6.34 42.95 51.45
N VAL A 502 -6.63 44.23 51.47
CA VAL A 502 -5.98 45.19 52.37
C VAL A 502 -6.99 46.15 52.95
N ASN A 503 -6.66 46.75 54.11
CA ASN A 503 -7.40 47.91 54.69
C ASN A 503 -6.97 49.22 54.03
N SER A 504 -7.50 50.34 54.48
CA SER A 504 -7.18 51.72 54.00
C SER A 504 -5.72 52.09 54.16
N GLN A 505 -5.01 51.49 55.13
CA GLN A 505 -3.58 51.67 55.40
C GLN A 505 -2.66 50.70 54.72
N ASN A 506 -3.19 49.94 53.80
CA ASN A 506 -2.49 48.86 53.03
C ASN A 506 -1.99 47.71 53.93
N ALA A 507 -2.58 47.47 55.08
CA ALA A 507 -2.32 46.29 55.87
C ALA A 507 -3.13 45.09 55.34
N ASP A 508 -2.50 43.92 55.32
CA ASP A 508 -3.14 42.70 54.80
C ASP A 508 -4.33 42.24 55.64
N VAL A 509 -5.43 41.91 55.02
CA VAL A 509 -6.64 41.37 55.65
C VAL A 509 -6.76 39.87 55.26
N SER A 510 -6.98 39.02 56.28
CA SER A 510 -7.17 37.60 56.06
C SER A 510 -8.54 37.31 55.45
N VAL A 511 -8.55 36.69 54.27
CA VAL A 511 -9.75 36.37 53.47
C VAL A 511 -9.75 34.90 53.04
N ALA A 512 -10.83 34.46 52.40
CA ALA A 512 -10.92 33.09 51.85
C ALA A 512 -9.83 32.81 50.85
N ASP A 513 -9.45 31.52 50.70
CA ASP A 513 -8.49 31.07 49.68
C ASP A 513 -9.15 30.96 48.30
N TYR A 514 -9.22 32.09 47.61
CA TYR A 514 -9.76 32.16 46.24
C TYR A 514 -8.88 31.44 45.23
N ALA A 515 -7.56 31.34 45.47
CA ALA A 515 -6.62 30.68 44.58
C ALA A 515 -6.84 29.15 44.54
N ALA A 516 -7.19 28.56 45.68
CA ALA A 516 -7.59 27.16 45.74
C ALA A 516 -9.03 26.96 45.26
N ALA A 517 -9.94 27.86 45.59
CA ALA A 517 -11.35 27.73 45.26
C ALA A 517 -11.63 27.77 43.76
N ILE A 518 -10.89 28.55 42.97
CA ILE A 518 -11.09 28.67 41.53
C ILE A 518 -10.70 27.39 40.76
N LYS A 519 -9.88 26.54 41.36
CA LYS A 519 -9.49 25.23 40.81
C LYS A 519 -10.50 24.12 41.07
N ASN A 520 -11.56 24.42 41.82
CA ASN A 520 -12.64 23.46 42.05
C ASN A 520 -13.42 23.17 40.76
N LYS A 521 -14.36 22.22 40.86
CA LYS A 521 -15.17 21.81 39.71
C LYS A 521 -16.02 22.97 39.17
N TRP A 522 -15.81 23.33 37.94
CA TRP A 522 -16.66 24.24 37.18
C TRP A 522 -17.85 23.50 36.58
N ASN A 523 -18.98 24.18 36.47
CA ASN A 523 -20.17 23.64 35.82
C ASN A 523 -20.11 23.97 34.32
N ASP A 524 -20.24 22.95 33.48
CA ASP A 524 -20.37 23.16 32.04
C ASP A 524 -21.80 23.62 31.71
N LEU A 525 -21.92 24.75 31.06
CA LEU A 525 -23.19 25.35 30.59
C LEU A 525 -23.54 24.96 29.16
N GLY A 526 -22.67 24.13 28.49
CA GLY A 526 -22.82 23.68 27.13
C GLY A 526 -22.09 24.55 26.11
N GLU A 527 -22.15 24.07 24.89
CA GLU A 527 -21.48 24.67 23.73
C GLU A 527 -22.09 26.03 23.34
N VAL A 528 -21.24 26.93 22.95
CA VAL A 528 -21.65 28.23 22.38
C VAL A 528 -22.03 28.00 20.92
N SER A 529 -23.26 28.34 20.57
CA SER A 529 -23.76 28.12 19.19
C SER A 529 -22.84 28.75 18.13
N GLY A 530 -22.40 27.94 17.19
CA GLY A 530 -21.53 28.35 16.09
C GLY A 530 -20.06 28.53 16.41
N SER A 531 -19.59 28.04 17.56
CA SER A 531 -18.23 28.25 18.07
C SER A 531 -17.29 27.06 17.93
N ASP A 532 -17.59 26.06 17.16
CA ASP A 532 -16.74 24.90 16.97
C ASP A 532 -16.24 24.27 18.29
N ASN A 533 -17.19 23.71 19.05
CA ASN A 533 -16.96 22.98 20.32
C ASN A 533 -16.38 23.81 21.49
N ARG A 534 -16.52 25.15 21.47
CA ARG A 534 -16.22 25.99 22.65
C ARG A 534 -17.38 25.96 23.62
N HIS A 535 -17.11 25.63 24.88
CA HIS A 535 -18.10 25.54 25.94
C HIS A 535 -17.97 26.72 26.90
N ARG A 536 -19.05 27.04 27.58
CA ARG A 536 -19.06 27.96 28.71
C ARG A 536 -19.04 27.19 30.01
N TYR A 537 -18.04 27.48 30.82
CA TYR A 537 -17.87 26.87 32.14
C TYR A 537 -18.06 27.97 33.19
N THR A 538 -18.74 27.68 34.30
CA THR A 538 -19.00 28.64 35.35
C THR A 538 -18.65 28.12 36.74
N ILE A 539 -18.15 29.02 37.59
CA ILE A 539 -17.91 28.76 39.01
C ILE A 539 -18.30 30.00 39.82
N THR A 540 -18.91 29.81 41.01
CA THR A 540 -19.10 30.83 41.99
C THR A 540 -18.00 30.69 43.05
N LEU A 541 -17.25 31.75 43.24
CA LEU A 541 -16.17 31.81 44.21
C LEU A 541 -16.69 31.99 45.65
N PRO A 542 -15.87 31.78 46.65
CA PRO A 542 -16.25 32.03 48.04
C PRO A 542 -16.80 33.44 48.21
N VAL A 543 -17.80 33.61 49.12
CA VAL A 543 -18.43 34.91 49.37
C VAL A 543 -17.43 35.91 49.93
N ILE A 544 -17.51 37.14 49.46
CA ILE A 544 -16.78 38.30 50.01
C ILE A 544 -17.65 38.84 51.14
N ASN A 545 -17.31 38.49 52.37
CA ASN A 545 -18.05 38.87 53.57
C ASN A 545 -17.18 39.48 54.69
N ILE A 546 -15.93 39.77 54.35
CA ILE A 546 -14.98 40.51 55.24
C ILE A 546 -14.71 41.84 54.62
N ASP A 547 -14.79 42.92 55.48
CA ASP A 547 -14.56 44.26 55.02
C ASP A 547 -13.09 44.50 54.68
N ALA A 548 -12.84 44.75 53.38
CA ALA A 548 -11.49 44.97 52.83
C ALA A 548 -11.56 45.55 51.41
N ASN A 549 -10.42 46.08 50.96
CA ASN A 549 -10.16 46.41 49.58
C ASN A 549 -9.58 45.18 48.87
N TYR A 550 -10.34 44.53 47.98
CA TYR A 550 -9.94 43.35 47.23
C TYR A 550 -9.44 43.77 45.84
N ASP A 551 -8.24 43.33 45.50
CA ASP A 551 -7.70 43.41 44.16
C ASP A 551 -7.54 42.01 43.63
N PHE A 552 -8.39 41.60 42.66
CA PHE A 552 -8.38 40.32 42.01
C PHE A 552 -7.58 40.40 40.70
N THR A 553 -6.73 39.41 40.47
CA THR A 553 -6.05 39.20 39.19
C THR A 553 -6.30 37.78 38.77
N TYR A 554 -6.95 37.59 37.63
CA TYR A 554 -7.22 36.27 37.03
C TYR A 554 -6.40 36.10 35.78
N ASP A 555 -5.84 34.92 35.62
CA ASP A 555 -5.10 34.52 34.44
C ASP A 555 -5.41 33.07 34.08
N TYR A 556 -5.21 32.71 32.82
CA TYR A 556 -5.45 31.38 32.35
C TYR A 556 -4.67 31.14 31.05
N THR A 557 -4.18 29.91 30.90
CA THR A 557 -3.64 29.37 29.64
C THR A 557 -4.31 28.03 29.42
N ASP A 558 -4.89 27.84 28.23
CA ASP A 558 -5.56 26.59 27.86
C ASP A 558 -4.58 25.42 27.69
N LEU A 559 -5.12 24.24 27.39
CA LEU A 559 -4.30 23.06 27.18
C LEU A 559 -3.50 23.10 25.86
N ALA A 560 -3.91 23.91 24.89
CA ALA A 560 -3.18 24.13 23.65
C ALA A 560 -2.07 25.19 23.78
N GLY A 561 -2.04 25.91 24.91
CA GLY A 561 -1.04 26.93 25.21
C GLY A 561 -1.44 28.36 24.82
N ASN A 562 -2.73 28.61 24.52
CA ASN A 562 -3.19 29.95 24.25
C ASN A 562 -3.47 30.66 25.60
N PRO A 563 -2.88 31.83 25.87
CA PRO A 563 -3.19 32.62 27.07
C PRO A 563 -4.47 33.42 26.85
N LEU A 564 -5.09 33.88 27.94
CA LEU A 564 -6.10 34.94 27.89
C LEU A 564 -5.59 36.12 27.05
N LYS A 565 -6.46 36.75 26.27
CA LYS A 565 -6.12 37.98 25.50
C LYS A 565 -5.53 39.07 26.38
N ALA A 566 -5.97 39.16 27.63
CA ALA A 566 -5.42 40.00 28.66
C ALA A 566 -5.77 39.42 30.03
N THR A 567 -4.84 39.56 30.98
CA THR A 567 -5.09 39.28 32.40
C THR A 567 -6.28 40.09 32.88
N VAL A 568 -7.27 39.46 33.52
CA VAL A 568 -8.47 40.14 34.05
C VAL A 568 -8.15 40.69 35.43
N LYS A 569 -8.17 42.01 35.54
CA LYS A 569 -7.95 42.72 36.80
C LYS A 569 -9.23 43.39 37.25
N GLN A 570 -9.64 43.16 38.50
CA GLN A 570 -10.87 43.73 39.06
C GLN A 570 -10.68 44.09 40.52
N ALA A 571 -11.23 45.24 40.91
CA ALA A 571 -11.10 45.75 42.24
C ALA A 571 -12.48 45.99 42.88
N VAL A 572 -12.70 45.38 44.00
CA VAL A 572 -13.96 45.46 44.74
C VAL A 572 -13.66 45.85 46.24
N THR A 573 -14.43 46.70 46.79
CA THR A 573 -14.38 47.01 48.24
C THR A 573 -15.72 46.63 48.87
N LEU A 574 -15.68 45.82 49.90
CA LEU A 574 -16.77 45.63 50.81
C LEU A 574 -16.40 46.41 52.07
N ASP A 575 -17.22 47.41 52.43
CA ASP A 575 -17.05 48.23 53.60
C ASP A 575 -18.40 48.53 54.22
N ARG A 576 -18.68 47.93 55.36
CA ARG A 576 -19.94 48.04 56.09
C ARG A 576 -19.79 48.88 57.35
N VAL A 577 -18.59 49.37 57.61
CA VAL A 577 -18.26 50.15 58.76
C VAL A 577 -18.35 51.64 58.39
N ARG A 578 -19.04 52.37 59.18
CA ARG A 578 -19.09 53.81 58.97
C ARG A 578 -17.77 54.50 59.41
N PRO A 579 -17.36 55.52 58.68
CA PRO A 579 -16.16 56.26 59.04
C PRO A 579 -16.23 56.92 60.46
N GLU A 580 -15.08 57.03 61.05
CA GLU A 580 -14.93 57.77 62.33
C GLU A 580 -14.53 59.18 62.02
N GLY A 581 -14.89 60.12 63.00
CA GLY A 581 -14.56 61.52 62.87
C GLY A 581 -14.35 62.14 64.20
N THR A 582 -13.63 63.23 64.20
CA THR A 582 -13.32 63.95 65.41
C THR A 582 -13.38 65.47 65.20
N VAL A 583 -14.26 66.15 65.92
CA VAL A 583 -14.33 67.63 65.95
C VAL A 583 -13.55 68.15 67.15
N THR A 584 -12.57 68.98 66.92
CA THR A 584 -11.74 69.58 67.96
C THR A 584 -11.86 71.12 67.92
N VAL A 585 -12.13 71.71 69.00
CA VAL A 585 -12.21 73.19 69.12
C VAL A 585 -11.00 73.72 69.91
N GLU A 586 -10.28 74.66 69.32
CA GLU A 586 -9.06 75.25 69.86
C GLU A 586 -9.24 76.75 70.13
N ASP A 587 -8.77 77.20 71.30
CA ASP A 587 -8.66 78.68 71.63
C ASP A 587 -7.44 79.27 70.92
N LEU A 588 -7.63 80.34 70.17
CA LEU A 588 -6.56 80.97 69.40
C LEU A 588 -5.51 81.70 70.23
N VAL A 589 -5.82 82.00 71.46
CA VAL A 589 -4.89 82.79 72.32
C VAL A 589 -3.96 81.91 73.14
N ASN A 590 -4.46 80.76 73.62
CA ASN A 590 -3.70 79.90 74.50
C ASN A 590 -3.19 78.60 73.85
N GLY A 591 -3.56 78.27 72.58
CA GLY A 591 -3.16 77.05 71.82
C GLY A 591 -3.52 75.74 72.50
N SER A 592 -4.36 75.75 73.53
CA SER A 592 -4.76 74.56 74.25
C SER A 592 -6.02 73.96 73.62
N ILE A 593 -5.97 72.66 73.39
CA ILE A 593 -7.13 71.88 73.00
C ILE A 593 -8.06 71.81 74.18
N SER A 594 -9.25 72.37 74.04
CA SER A 594 -10.22 72.44 75.16
C SER A 594 -11.16 71.24 75.17
N HIS A 595 -11.52 70.71 74.01
CA HIS A 595 -12.40 69.52 73.91
C HIS A 595 -12.22 68.77 72.61
N VAL A 596 -12.38 67.43 72.68
CA VAL A 596 -12.37 66.51 71.56
C VAL A 596 -13.65 65.70 71.63
N TRP A 597 -14.41 65.69 70.50
CA TRP A 597 -15.62 64.90 70.38
C TRP A 597 -15.52 63.95 69.20
N ASN A 598 -15.89 62.68 69.45
CA ASN A 598 -15.91 61.61 68.47
C ASN A 598 -17.32 60.95 68.36
N LYS A 599 -18.35 61.70 68.81
CA LYS A 599 -19.74 61.24 68.76
C LYS A 599 -20.66 62.37 68.31
N LEU A 600 -21.80 62.00 67.71
CA LEU A 600 -22.90 62.98 67.59
C LEU A 600 -23.64 63.12 68.95
N LEU A 601 -23.60 64.23 69.50
CA LEU A 601 -24.27 64.51 70.80
C LEU A 601 -25.76 64.77 70.58
N ASN A 602 -26.63 63.97 71.20
CA ASN A 602 -28.08 64.17 71.16
C ASN A 602 -28.55 65.36 72.01
N THR A 603 -27.74 65.79 72.96
CA THR A 603 -28.01 66.93 73.81
C THR A 603 -26.76 67.77 73.88
N ILE A 604 -26.83 68.98 73.36
CA ILE A 604 -25.73 69.93 73.38
C ILE A 604 -25.90 70.86 74.58
N THR A 605 -24.93 70.81 75.43
CA THR A 605 -24.78 71.82 76.49
C THR A 605 -23.70 72.76 76.03
N PHE A 606 -23.99 73.89 75.57
CA PHE A 606 -23.01 74.93 75.19
C PHE A 606 -22.00 75.22 76.33
N GLY A 607 -21.14 74.24 76.59
CA GLY A 607 -20.23 74.26 77.75
C GLY A 607 -18.90 74.94 77.53
N TYR A 608 -18.64 75.38 76.31
CA TYR A 608 -17.42 76.12 76.02
C TYR A 608 -17.69 77.58 75.84
N PHE A 609 -17.02 78.36 76.65
CA PHE A 609 -17.13 79.83 76.68
C PHE A 609 -15.77 80.41 76.30
N GLY A 610 -15.60 80.86 75.06
CA GLY A 610 -14.38 81.49 74.59
C GLY A 610 -14.48 83.01 74.67
N LYS A 611 -13.49 83.69 75.26
CA LYS A 611 -13.36 85.13 75.26
C LYS A 611 -12.87 85.69 73.93
N ASN A 612 -12.24 84.80 73.12
CA ASN A 612 -11.62 85.12 71.81
C ASN A 612 -12.22 84.28 70.68
N SER A 613 -11.87 84.53 69.41
CA SER A 613 -12.21 83.70 68.30
C SER A 613 -11.61 82.28 68.47
N VAL A 614 -12.38 81.28 68.19
CA VAL A 614 -11.96 79.85 68.24
C VAL A 614 -11.84 79.26 66.85
N ARG A 615 -11.03 78.21 66.72
CA ARG A 615 -10.95 77.46 65.50
C ARG A 615 -11.43 76.02 65.73
N ALA A 616 -12.18 75.50 64.80
CA ALA A 616 -12.52 74.11 64.81
C ALA A 616 -11.66 73.33 63.72
N SER A 617 -11.15 72.20 64.12
CA SER A 617 -10.49 71.29 63.26
C SER A 617 -11.25 69.94 63.27
N MET A 618 -11.21 69.24 62.16
CA MET A 618 -11.89 67.94 61.93
C MET A 618 -10.94 66.97 61.37
N THR A 619 -11.09 65.74 61.78
CA THR A 619 -10.33 64.60 61.19
C THR A 619 -11.29 63.44 60.94
N GLY A 620 -11.38 63.02 59.72
CA GLY A 620 -12.10 61.81 59.36
C GLY A 620 -11.13 60.68 59.16
N GLU A 621 -11.47 59.48 59.63
CA GLU A 621 -10.71 58.22 59.44
C GLU A 621 -11.67 57.13 59.04
N ASP A 622 -11.21 56.25 58.19
CA ASP A 622 -11.92 55.03 57.78
C ASP A 622 -10.93 53.91 57.57
N GLU A 623 -11.20 52.74 58.19
CA GLU A 623 -10.27 51.63 58.24
C GLU A 623 -10.25 50.78 56.93
N THR A 624 -11.36 50.79 56.21
CA THR A 624 -11.51 49.89 55.03
C THR A 624 -11.43 50.64 53.72
N ALA A 625 -12.47 51.37 53.32
CA ALA A 625 -12.51 52.07 52.04
C ALA A 625 -11.66 53.36 52.03
N GLY A 626 -11.44 53.94 53.20
CA GLY A 626 -10.79 55.21 53.36
C GLY A 626 -11.75 56.40 53.12
N VAL A 627 -11.46 57.48 53.73
CA VAL A 627 -12.28 58.70 53.67
C VAL A 627 -12.33 59.27 52.26
N ALA A 628 -13.53 59.50 51.75
CA ALA A 628 -13.78 60.18 50.48
C ALA A 628 -13.92 61.67 50.65
N THR A 629 -14.71 62.05 51.63
CA THR A 629 -14.96 63.53 51.93
C THR A 629 -15.17 63.78 53.40
N THR A 630 -14.59 64.88 53.86
CA THR A 630 -14.92 65.47 55.13
C THR A 630 -15.55 66.82 54.85
N GLN A 631 -16.74 67.05 55.38
CA GLN A 631 -17.51 68.28 55.21
C GLN A 631 -17.94 68.85 56.59
N TYR A 632 -18.19 70.10 56.66
CA TYR A 632 -18.67 70.72 57.88
C TYR A 632 -19.92 71.54 57.63
N LEU A 633 -20.65 71.75 58.73
CA LEU A 633 -21.78 72.63 58.82
C LEU A 633 -21.70 73.32 60.13
N VAL A 634 -21.87 74.69 60.17
CA VAL A 634 -21.97 75.46 61.37
C VAL A 634 -23.44 75.92 61.59
N SER A 635 -24.02 75.61 62.73
CA SER A 635 -25.41 75.88 63.00
C SER A 635 -25.55 76.62 64.31
N GLN A 636 -26.51 77.57 64.44
CA GLN A 636 -26.86 78.22 65.65
C GLN A 636 -27.85 77.40 66.53
N LYS A 637 -28.32 76.30 66.02
CA LYS A 637 -29.24 75.35 66.68
C LYS A 637 -28.68 73.98 66.69
N ALA A 638 -28.99 73.20 67.72
CA ALA A 638 -28.74 71.76 67.69
C ALA A 638 -29.60 71.14 66.66
N LEU A 639 -28.98 70.28 65.83
CA LEU A 639 -29.62 69.48 64.74
C LEU A 639 -29.58 68.00 65.10
N SER A 640 -30.70 67.32 64.87
CA SER A 640 -30.73 65.87 64.99
C SER A 640 -30.05 65.19 63.76
N ARG A 641 -29.71 63.88 63.88
CA ARG A 641 -29.17 63.10 62.74
C ARG A 641 -30.11 63.20 61.56
N ALA A 642 -31.41 63.05 61.75
CA ALA A 642 -32.40 63.12 60.68
C ALA A 642 -32.46 64.53 60.02
N ASP A 643 -32.15 65.59 60.75
CA ASP A 643 -32.02 66.94 60.20
C ASP A 643 -30.72 67.08 59.37
N LEU A 644 -29.61 66.57 59.90
CA LEU A 644 -28.31 66.59 59.19
C LEU A 644 -28.34 65.80 57.90
N GLU A 645 -29.02 64.66 57.87
CA GLU A 645 -29.19 63.84 56.68
C GLU A 645 -29.96 64.58 55.57
N LYS A 646 -30.85 65.46 55.88
CA LYS A 646 -31.62 66.29 54.93
C LYS A 646 -30.90 67.55 54.44
N ARG A 647 -29.78 67.89 55.06
CA ARG A 647 -29.04 69.12 54.72
C ARG A 647 -28.25 68.93 53.41
N THR A 648 -28.28 69.99 52.60
CA THR A 648 -27.56 70.03 51.32
C THR A 648 -26.48 71.11 51.29
N ASP A 649 -26.38 71.90 52.30
CA ASP A 649 -25.50 73.06 52.42
C ASP A 649 -24.19 72.78 53.21
N TRP A 650 -23.71 71.52 53.08
CA TRP A 650 -22.43 71.11 53.62
C TRP A 650 -21.26 71.76 52.86
N THR A 651 -20.25 72.24 53.59
CA THR A 651 -19.04 72.81 53.01
C THR A 651 -17.87 71.83 53.14
N GLY A 652 -17.10 71.63 52.04
CA GLY A 652 -15.91 70.80 52.09
C GLY A 652 -14.89 71.34 53.13
N TYR A 653 -14.41 70.41 53.97
CA TYR A 653 -13.39 70.74 54.96
C TYR A 653 -11.99 70.54 54.34
N SER A 654 -11.18 71.63 54.34
CA SER A 654 -9.80 71.62 53.87
C SER A 654 -8.80 72.23 54.82
N ALA A 655 -9.30 73.06 55.81
CA ALA A 655 -8.48 73.73 56.79
C ALA A 655 -9.30 74.08 57.97
N LYS A 656 -8.65 74.39 59.14
CA LYS A 656 -9.29 74.84 60.34
C LYS A 656 -10.21 76.04 60.09
N ILE A 657 -11.42 75.92 60.54
CA ILE A 657 -12.45 76.96 60.36
C ILE A 657 -12.45 77.92 61.55
N SER A 658 -12.50 79.22 61.30
CA SER A 658 -12.60 80.24 62.32
C SER A 658 -14.06 80.50 62.67
N LEU A 659 -14.40 80.42 63.97
CA LEU A 659 -15.74 80.65 64.46
C LEU A 659 -15.83 82.03 65.07
N ALA A 660 -16.91 82.73 64.72
CA ALA A 660 -17.09 84.12 65.19
C ALA A 660 -17.43 84.17 66.69
N ALA A 661 -16.89 85.16 67.37
CA ALA A 661 -17.19 85.39 68.76
C ALA A 661 -18.65 85.94 69.00
N ASN A 662 -19.17 85.76 70.17
CA ASN A 662 -20.49 86.27 70.65
C ASN A 662 -21.69 85.50 69.93
N GLN A 663 -21.50 84.28 69.53
CA GLN A 663 -22.56 83.48 68.98
C GLN A 663 -22.59 82.12 69.67
N HIS A 664 -23.81 81.52 69.72
CA HIS A 664 -23.97 80.10 70.06
C HIS A 664 -23.87 79.31 68.79
N LEU A 665 -22.78 78.51 68.61
CA LEU A 665 -22.52 77.76 67.42
C LEU A 665 -22.28 76.30 67.76
N VAL A 666 -22.86 75.37 66.94
CA VAL A 666 -22.55 73.99 66.93
C VAL A 666 -21.90 73.67 65.57
N VAL A 667 -20.74 73.02 65.61
CA VAL A 667 -20.02 72.63 64.46
C VAL A 667 -20.29 71.12 64.23
N TYR A 668 -20.81 70.81 63.08
CA TYR A 668 -21.05 69.42 62.64
C TYR A 668 -20.01 69.04 61.61
N GLU A 669 -19.51 67.86 61.76
CA GLU A 669 -18.70 67.17 60.76
C GLU A 669 -19.53 66.06 60.10
N LYS A 670 -19.44 65.96 58.81
CA LYS A 670 -19.93 64.85 58.02
C LYS A 670 -18.75 64.16 57.33
N VAL A 671 -18.49 62.94 57.70
CA VAL A 671 -17.47 62.12 57.06
C VAL A 671 -18.19 61.09 56.15
N ALA A 672 -17.77 61.05 54.92
CA ALA A 672 -18.19 59.98 53.99
C ALA A 672 -16.96 59.19 53.54
N ASP A 673 -17.03 57.88 53.59
CA ASP A 673 -16.02 56.99 53.03
C ASP A 673 -16.21 56.80 51.51
N LYS A 674 -15.30 56.13 50.87
CA LYS A 674 -15.37 55.81 49.42
C LYS A 674 -16.44 54.75 49.05
N ALA A 675 -16.91 53.99 50.05
CA ALA A 675 -18.02 53.03 49.85
C ALA A 675 -19.39 53.76 49.98
N GLY A 676 -19.43 55.00 50.46
CA GLY A 676 -20.64 55.78 50.56
C GLY A 676 -21.32 55.67 51.91
N ASN A 677 -20.68 55.03 52.92
CA ASN A 677 -21.19 55.14 54.33
C ASN A 677 -20.93 56.53 54.88
N ILE A 678 -21.85 57.00 55.64
CA ILE A 678 -21.82 58.38 56.18
C ILE A 678 -22.02 58.36 57.68
N GLU A 679 -21.19 59.15 58.42
CA GLU A 679 -21.35 59.39 59.83
C GLU A 679 -21.22 60.89 60.15
N PHE A 680 -21.88 61.29 61.21
CA PHE A 680 -21.92 62.67 61.63
C PHE A 680 -21.36 62.82 63.06
N PHE A 681 -20.59 63.89 63.28
CA PHE A 681 -19.94 64.21 64.52
C PHE A 681 -20.21 65.69 64.88
N SER A 682 -20.13 66.08 66.17
CA SER A 682 -20.34 67.45 66.57
C SER A 682 -19.56 67.78 67.82
#